data_7b21852e76957a1b7cbdd8704f4dce0e
#
_entry.id   7b21852e76957a1b7cbdd8704f4dce0e
#
_cell.length_a   1.000
_cell.length_b   1.000
_cell.length_c   1.000
_cell.angle_alpha   90.00
_cell.angle_beta   90.00
_cell.angle_gamma   90.00
#
_symmetry.space_group_name_H-M   'P 1'
#
loop_
_entity.id
_entity.type
_entity.pdbx_description
1 polymer ?
#
loop_
_entity_poly.entity_id
_entity_poly.type
_entity_poly.pdbx_seq_one_letter_code
_entity_poly.pdbx_strand_id
1 'polypeptide(L)'
;MKWRLILVLAVLAISAPAAASAVTLQEALLLAKPAVALVTAEVRAEVTLNCGSGTKTVRPSPFIETGTGWFVDGRGYLITNGHVVDPAHRLPLWVIHELKKMAIDQACVDPVLRAQGLVRGQRPDVEDSIRREAAARAMSTAQVTPRPLLSVLLSSGVSLPAEVVKFSPPPGFDANGKPVADFGRDLALLRVREGIYPAIRLGDRDARIGDPVHIIGFPGVVLSHELLNKSATLEASVTNGAVSGYKQDAIGQDFIQTDAAAAHGNSGGPVVGDDAMLIGVLTATTLSGGSSGAILQGFNFVIPARDVKKFLDGTPVRPGESRFNMAWMAGLDALFADRYATAVARLREANEMQPDLTDVKHALAEAERKLKNPPPQPFPWAWATLGVTVLSAGVYGGMLGRRLWKNRYRIVPAQVIGAIEAGRNPKLVDVRTKTDFETSPLRLPGAVRLDPDAVLAGRPDAEPRAERDQLIVVYDTTPHEATAEKVSHALRARGFKSVRILKGGLGGWTNARLPVESKSHMPSIGLEIYKNLTLGDLERRTFKAGEIIFKEGADAKGEAFLIHTGTVQVKRTFDGVEKLLSTLGEGELVGELALFREAPRSADAIAATDVELIVINNDRLDWLMQNRPQVAREMVRRLSEWVVRTDRERALSNR
;
A
#
# COMPACT_ATOMS: atom_id res chain seq x y z
N MET A 1 -21.86 -35.90 2.01
CA MET A 1 -21.27 -35.39 0.77
C MET A 1 -20.69 -33.96 0.87
N LYS A 2 -21.28 -33.03 1.63
CA LYS A 2 -20.80 -31.62 1.77
C LYS A 2 -19.45 -31.45 2.50
N TRP A 3 -19.04 -32.38 3.34
CA TRP A 3 -17.79 -32.30 4.12
C TRP A 3 -16.53 -32.70 3.35
N ARG A 4 -16.68 -33.54 2.30
CA ARG A 4 -15.55 -33.89 1.42
C ARG A 4 -15.13 -32.74 0.49
N LEU A 5 -16.07 -31.86 0.16
CA LEU A 5 -15.80 -30.69 -0.68
C LEU A 5 -14.98 -29.61 0.04
N ILE A 6 -15.22 -29.42 1.35
CA ILE A 6 -14.49 -28.42 2.16
C ILE A 6 -13.03 -28.83 2.39
N LEU A 7 -12.78 -30.13 2.59
CA LEU A 7 -11.40 -30.64 2.76
C LEU A 7 -10.59 -30.57 1.45
N VAL A 8 -11.23 -30.80 0.31
CA VAL A 8 -10.58 -30.70 -1.01
C VAL A 8 -10.28 -29.24 -1.37
N LEU A 9 -11.16 -28.29 -1.02
CA LEU A 9 -10.92 -26.86 -1.22
C LEU A 9 -9.81 -26.32 -0.31
N ALA A 10 -9.68 -26.83 0.90
CA ALA A 10 -8.58 -26.45 1.82
C ALA A 10 -7.21 -26.98 1.35
N VAL A 11 -7.17 -28.16 0.72
CA VAL A 11 -5.93 -28.75 0.18
C VAL A 11 -5.53 -28.08 -1.15
N LEU A 12 -6.50 -27.66 -1.98
CA LEU A 12 -6.23 -26.93 -3.23
C LEU A 12 -5.71 -25.49 -2.99
N ALA A 13 -6.05 -24.86 -1.86
CA ALA A 13 -5.52 -23.55 -1.50
C ALA A 13 -4.04 -23.57 -1.07
N ILE A 14 -3.50 -24.75 -0.72
CA ILE A 14 -2.09 -24.91 -0.27
C ILE A 14 -1.14 -25.20 -1.45
N SER A 15 -1.67 -25.57 -2.62
CA SER A 15 -0.90 -25.90 -3.82
C SER A 15 -0.93 -24.82 -4.90
N ALA A 16 -1.29 -23.57 -4.57
CA ALA A 16 -1.05 -22.47 -5.48
C ALA A 16 0.47 -22.38 -5.72
N PRO A 17 0.96 -22.50 -6.98
CA PRO A 17 2.36 -22.24 -7.27
C PRO A 17 2.66 -20.84 -6.75
N ALA A 18 3.80 -20.68 -6.05
CA ALA A 18 4.29 -19.37 -5.71
C ALA A 18 4.30 -18.55 -7.02
N ALA A 19 3.43 -17.56 -7.13
CA ALA A 19 3.46 -16.64 -8.25
C ALA A 19 4.90 -16.14 -8.32
N ALA A 20 5.53 -16.22 -9.50
CA ALA A 20 6.83 -15.64 -9.71
C ALA A 20 6.77 -14.22 -9.14
N SER A 21 7.58 -13.96 -8.12
CA SER A 21 7.60 -12.65 -7.44
C SER A 21 7.87 -11.63 -8.52
N ALA A 22 6.93 -10.74 -8.79
CA ALA A 22 7.15 -9.62 -9.70
C ALA A 22 8.36 -8.85 -9.17
N VAL A 23 9.29 -8.51 -10.08
CA VAL A 23 10.47 -7.69 -9.76
C VAL A 23 10.00 -6.44 -9.03
N THR A 24 10.56 -6.16 -7.86
CA THR A 24 10.19 -4.95 -7.11
C THR A 24 10.75 -3.72 -7.83
N LEU A 25 10.12 -2.56 -7.65
CA LEU A 25 10.64 -1.30 -8.21
C LEU A 25 12.10 -1.04 -7.80
N GLN A 26 12.44 -1.34 -6.54
CA GLN A 26 13.83 -1.19 -6.07
C GLN A 26 14.79 -2.07 -6.86
N GLU A 27 14.43 -3.31 -7.12
CA GLU A 27 15.23 -4.25 -7.90
C GLU A 27 15.35 -3.80 -9.35
N ALA A 28 14.27 -3.35 -9.98
CA ALA A 28 14.26 -2.80 -11.33
C ALA A 28 15.21 -1.59 -11.48
N LEU A 29 15.16 -0.66 -10.54
CA LEU A 29 16.05 0.51 -10.55
C LEU A 29 17.51 0.12 -10.33
N LEU A 30 17.79 -0.83 -9.45
CA LEU A 30 19.15 -1.36 -9.25
C LEU A 30 19.66 -2.10 -10.49
N LEU A 31 18.79 -2.73 -11.29
CA LEU A 31 19.22 -3.34 -12.56
C LEU A 31 19.68 -2.30 -13.58
N ALA A 32 19.03 -1.13 -13.63
CA ALA A 32 19.31 -0.09 -14.63
C ALA A 32 20.45 0.86 -14.24
N LYS A 33 20.54 1.28 -12.96
CA LYS A 33 21.49 2.31 -12.49
C LYS A 33 22.96 2.07 -12.86
N PRO A 34 23.56 0.86 -12.73
CA PRO A 34 24.95 0.64 -13.06
C PRO A 34 25.31 0.95 -14.52
N ALA A 35 24.31 0.88 -15.42
CA ALA A 35 24.52 1.15 -16.85
C ALA A 35 24.55 2.64 -17.19
N VAL A 36 24.29 3.54 -16.23
CA VAL A 36 24.19 4.97 -16.45
C VAL A 36 25.52 5.65 -16.12
N ALA A 37 25.97 6.57 -16.96
CA ALA A 37 27.24 7.24 -16.83
C ALA A 37 27.10 8.74 -17.17
N LEU A 38 28.00 9.56 -16.62
CA LEU A 38 28.09 10.98 -16.96
C LEU A 38 28.87 11.13 -18.26
N VAL A 39 28.30 11.83 -19.23
CA VAL A 39 28.97 12.19 -20.50
C VAL A 39 29.45 13.62 -20.41
N THR A 40 30.71 13.87 -20.77
CA THR A 40 31.32 15.21 -20.77
C THR A 40 31.93 15.50 -22.12
N ALA A 41 31.46 16.56 -22.78
CA ALA A 41 32.07 17.16 -23.96
C ALA A 41 32.84 18.40 -23.51
N GLU A 42 34.15 18.32 -23.55
CA GLU A 42 35.06 19.38 -23.15
C GLU A 42 35.80 19.90 -24.39
N VAL A 43 35.81 21.24 -24.60
CA VAL A 43 36.60 21.86 -25.65
C VAL A 43 37.62 22.80 -25.01
N ARG A 44 38.86 22.37 -24.94
CA ARG A 44 40.00 23.22 -24.60
C ARG A 44 40.45 23.98 -25.83
N ALA A 45 41.03 25.13 -25.66
CA ALA A 45 41.56 25.90 -26.80
C ALA A 45 42.79 26.73 -26.45
N GLU A 46 43.61 26.93 -27.45
CA GLU A 46 44.56 28.03 -27.48
C GLU A 46 43.98 29.13 -28.34
N VAL A 47 43.90 30.35 -27.82
CA VAL A 47 43.33 31.48 -28.54
C VAL A 47 44.38 32.58 -28.67
N THR A 48 44.68 32.92 -29.91
CA THR A 48 45.59 34.03 -30.25
C THR A 48 44.76 35.23 -30.67
N LEU A 49 44.94 36.36 -30.00
CA LEU A 49 44.10 37.57 -30.19
C LEU A 49 44.91 38.84 -29.92
N ASN A 50 44.41 39.98 -30.43
CA ASN A 50 45.04 41.28 -30.24
C ASN A 50 44.10 42.21 -29.44
N CYS A 51 44.51 42.62 -28.25
CA CYS A 51 43.77 43.59 -27.41
C CYS A 51 44.08 45.07 -27.70
N GLY A 52 44.84 45.35 -28.73
CA GLY A 52 45.33 46.71 -29.05
C GLY A 52 46.76 46.99 -28.54
N SER A 53 47.31 46.17 -27.64
CA SER A 53 48.68 46.26 -27.11
C SER A 53 49.62 45.16 -27.64
N GLY A 54 49.25 44.52 -28.76
CA GLY A 54 49.98 43.41 -29.37
C GLY A 54 49.21 42.08 -29.28
N THR A 55 49.76 41.09 -30.01
CA THR A 55 49.22 39.73 -30.08
C THR A 55 49.53 38.97 -28.81
N LYS A 56 48.54 38.31 -28.24
CA LYS A 56 48.66 37.42 -27.05
C LYS A 56 48.06 36.06 -27.35
N THR A 57 48.65 35.01 -26.86
CA THR A 57 48.05 33.67 -26.87
C THR A 57 47.70 33.28 -25.46
N VAL A 58 46.43 32.91 -25.25
CA VAL A 58 45.90 32.50 -23.93
C VAL A 58 45.17 31.15 -24.05
N ARG A 59 45.06 30.49 -22.92
CA ARG A 59 44.27 29.28 -22.75
C ARG A 59 43.10 29.62 -21.83
N PRO A 60 41.94 29.96 -22.37
CA PRO A 60 40.77 30.20 -21.55
C PRO A 60 40.30 28.95 -20.81
N SER A 61 39.42 29.10 -19.83
CA SER A 61 38.72 27.96 -19.25
C SER A 61 38.08 27.11 -20.35
N PRO A 62 38.10 25.79 -20.26
CA PRO A 62 37.45 24.95 -21.28
C PRO A 62 35.97 25.20 -21.34
N PHE A 63 35.40 25.12 -22.55
CA PHE A 63 33.96 24.98 -22.70
C PHE A 63 33.60 23.54 -22.30
N ILE A 64 32.63 23.37 -21.40
CA ILE A 64 32.21 22.06 -20.88
C ILE A 64 30.69 21.96 -21.01
N GLU A 65 30.25 20.91 -21.70
CA GLU A 65 28.87 20.45 -21.71
C GLU A 65 28.78 19.10 -21.04
N THR A 66 27.77 18.91 -20.18
CA THR A 66 27.57 17.66 -19.46
C THR A 66 26.16 17.13 -19.66
N GLY A 67 26.07 15.83 -19.78
CA GLY A 67 24.78 15.14 -19.87
C GLY A 67 24.90 13.70 -19.34
N THR A 68 23.82 13.00 -19.43
CA THR A 68 23.75 11.59 -19.06
C THR A 68 23.84 10.70 -20.28
N GLY A 69 24.51 9.58 -20.17
CA GLY A 69 24.48 8.50 -21.16
C GLY A 69 24.24 7.16 -20.46
N TRP A 70 23.91 6.18 -21.23
CA TRP A 70 23.67 4.84 -20.71
C TRP A 70 24.12 3.77 -21.71
N PHE A 71 24.73 2.71 -21.21
CA PHE A 71 25.16 1.62 -22.04
C PHE A 71 23.97 0.83 -22.57
N VAL A 72 23.92 0.71 -23.89
CA VAL A 72 22.90 -0.06 -24.63
C VAL A 72 23.40 -1.47 -24.96
N ASP A 73 24.72 -1.69 -24.89
CA ASP A 73 25.40 -2.92 -25.25
C ASP A 73 26.59 -3.13 -24.30
N GLY A 74 26.74 -4.37 -23.81
CA GLY A 74 27.82 -4.74 -22.88
C GLY A 74 29.25 -4.63 -23.41
N ARG A 75 29.44 -4.30 -24.70
CA ARG A 75 30.75 -4.15 -25.34
C ARG A 75 31.28 -2.71 -25.35
N GLY A 76 30.56 -1.77 -24.71
CA GLY A 76 30.99 -0.39 -24.56
C GLY A 76 30.31 0.60 -25.51
N TYR A 77 29.15 0.26 -26.06
CA TYR A 77 28.30 1.21 -26.79
C TYR A 77 27.29 1.85 -25.84
N LEU A 78 27.19 3.18 -25.89
CA LEU A 78 26.27 3.93 -25.06
C LEU A 78 25.53 5.00 -25.87
N ILE A 79 24.31 5.30 -25.44
CA ILE A 79 23.43 6.31 -26.01
C ILE A 79 23.44 7.55 -25.11
N THR A 80 23.44 8.72 -25.73
CA THR A 80 23.18 10.02 -25.11
C THR A 80 22.45 10.92 -26.10
N ASN A 81 22.17 12.19 -25.76
CA ASN A 81 21.66 13.15 -26.72
C ASN A 81 22.76 13.71 -27.65
N GLY A 82 22.32 14.09 -28.85
CA GLY A 82 23.19 14.73 -29.84
C GLY A 82 23.76 16.03 -29.30
N HIS A 83 22.91 16.91 -28.72
CA HIS A 83 23.35 18.22 -28.21
C HIS A 83 24.42 18.13 -27.11
N VAL A 84 24.43 17.04 -26.31
CA VAL A 84 25.45 16.83 -25.27
C VAL A 84 26.84 16.68 -25.88
N VAL A 85 26.96 15.97 -26.99
CA VAL A 85 28.25 15.68 -27.64
C VAL A 85 28.63 16.66 -28.75
N ASP A 86 27.65 17.37 -29.27
CA ASP A 86 27.82 18.30 -30.40
C ASP A 86 28.97 19.31 -30.24
N PRO A 87 29.18 19.92 -29.05
CA PRO A 87 30.30 20.83 -28.81
C PRO A 87 31.67 20.24 -29.12
N ALA A 88 31.89 18.97 -28.77
CA ALA A 88 33.15 18.29 -29.01
C ALA A 88 33.21 17.55 -30.35
N HIS A 89 32.06 17.14 -30.88
CA HIS A 89 31.96 16.34 -32.12
C HIS A 89 32.05 17.19 -33.39
N ARG A 90 31.21 18.24 -33.51
CA ARG A 90 31.14 19.07 -34.70
C ARG A 90 31.79 20.46 -34.56
N LEU A 91 32.06 20.85 -33.32
CA LEU A 91 32.63 22.17 -33.00
C LEU A 91 31.81 23.32 -33.61
N PRO A 92 30.53 23.46 -33.27
CA PRO A 92 29.68 24.47 -33.88
C PRO A 92 30.21 25.89 -33.61
N LEU A 93 29.92 26.83 -34.55
CA LEU A 93 30.45 28.19 -34.48
C LEU A 93 30.19 28.92 -33.17
N TRP A 94 29.07 28.61 -32.51
CA TRP A 94 28.75 29.21 -31.23
C TRP A 94 29.71 28.79 -30.11
N VAL A 95 30.23 27.54 -30.10
CA VAL A 95 31.26 27.09 -29.15
C VAL A 95 32.57 27.87 -29.42
N ILE A 96 32.96 28.01 -30.66
CA ILE A 96 34.13 28.82 -31.04
C ILE A 96 33.97 30.27 -30.59
N HIS A 97 32.75 30.82 -30.72
CA HIS A 97 32.43 32.17 -30.28
C HIS A 97 32.54 32.31 -28.75
N GLU A 98 32.04 31.35 -27.98
CA GLU A 98 32.17 31.34 -26.50
C GLU A 98 33.64 31.24 -26.07
N LEU A 99 34.42 30.38 -26.71
CA LEU A 99 35.87 30.29 -26.43
C LEU A 99 36.57 31.62 -26.71
N LYS A 100 36.21 32.33 -27.79
CA LYS A 100 36.74 33.67 -28.07
C LYS A 100 36.34 34.67 -26.98
N LYS A 101 35.07 34.68 -26.54
CA LYS A 101 34.61 35.55 -25.45
C LYS A 101 35.41 35.31 -24.19
N MET A 102 35.57 34.05 -23.77
CA MET A 102 36.35 33.71 -22.57
C MET A 102 37.82 34.13 -22.69
N ALA A 103 38.41 33.96 -23.87
CA ALA A 103 39.78 34.41 -24.12
C ALA A 103 39.91 35.95 -24.09
N ILE A 104 38.94 36.71 -24.65
CA ILE A 104 38.89 38.15 -24.59
C ILE A 104 38.76 38.62 -23.14
N ASP A 105 37.88 37.99 -22.38
CA ASP A 105 37.74 38.27 -20.95
C ASP A 105 39.04 38.09 -20.21
N GLN A 106 39.72 36.97 -20.40
CA GLN A 106 41.02 36.66 -19.75
C GLN A 106 42.17 37.59 -20.19
N ALA A 107 42.27 37.81 -21.48
CA ALA A 107 43.43 38.53 -22.04
C ALA A 107 43.30 40.04 -22.09
N CYS A 108 42.04 40.56 -22.27
CA CYS A 108 41.78 41.98 -22.52
C CYS A 108 41.02 42.63 -21.37
N VAL A 109 39.97 42.00 -20.85
CA VAL A 109 39.11 42.57 -19.81
C VAL A 109 39.74 42.51 -18.42
N ASP A 110 40.17 41.34 -17.98
CA ASP A 110 40.73 41.14 -16.64
C ASP A 110 41.97 42.00 -16.34
N PRO A 111 42.91 42.23 -17.27
CA PRO A 111 44.02 43.11 -17.02
C PRO A 111 43.57 44.58 -16.83
N VAL A 112 42.55 45.04 -17.58
CA VAL A 112 42.02 46.42 -17.46
C VAL A 112 41.30 46.61 -16.13
N LEU A 113 40.46 45.63 -15.72
CA LEU A 113 39.79 45.67 -14.42
C LEU A 113 40.79 45.72 -13.27
N ARG A 114 41.80 44.86 -13.30
CA ARG A 114 42.90 44.86 -12.30
C ARG A 114 43.66 46.16 -12.24
N ALA A 115 43.95 46.78 -13.40
CA ALA A 115 44.62 48.06 -13.48
C ALA A 115 43.81 49.22 -12.86
N GLN A 116 42.47 49.07 -12.88
CA GLN A 116 41.53 49.99 -12.24
C GLN A 116 41.22 49.63 -10.76
N GLY A 117 41.86 48.60 -10.20
CA GLY A 117 41.57 48.12 -8.86
C GLY A 117 40.21 47.44 -8.70
N LEU A 118 39.57 47.00 -9.78
CA LEU A 118 38.28 46.37 -9.79
C LEU A 118 38.37 44.82 -9.85
N VAL A 119 37.41 44.15 -9.21
CA VAL A 119 37.23 42.73 -9.27
C VAL A 119 35.98 42.45 -10.12
N ARG A 120 35.95 41.31 -10.83
CA ARG A 120 34.78 40.87 -11.61
C ARG A 120 33.51 40.89 -10.78
N GLY A 121 32.43 41.41 -11.36
CA GLY A 121 31.11 41.52 -10.74
C GLY A 121 30.97 42.70 -9.76
N GLN A 122 32.04 43.42 -9.39
CA GLN A 122 32.00 44.54 -8.47
C GLN A 122 31.29 45.77 -9.10
N ARG A 123 31.56 46.04 -10.39
CA ARG A 123 30.96 47.12 -11.18
C ARG A 123 30.52 46.56 -12.56
N PRO A 124 29.34 45.90 -12.66
CA PRO A 124 28.89 45.24 -13.87
C PRO A 124 28.78 46.22 -15.07
N ASP A 125 28.36 47.44 -14.82
CA ASP A 125 28.27 48.53 -15.83
C ASP A 125 29.61 48.86 -16.48
N VAL A 126 30.67 48.97 -15.67
CA VAL A 126 32.03 49.25 -16.14
C VAL A 126 32.61 48.01 -16.85
N GLU A 127 32.40 46.83 -16.25
CA GLU A 127 32.84 45.55 -16.81
C GLU A 127 32.24 45.31 -18.21
N ASP A 128 30.93 45.53 -18.38
CA ASP A 128 30.26 45.37 -19.66
C ASP A 128 30.71 46.41 -20.72
N SER A 129 31.07 47.61 -20.28
CA SER A 129 31.65 48.61 -21.19
C SER A 129 33.02 48.17 -21.71
N ILE A 130 33.92 47.76 -20.78
CA ILE A 130 35.26 47.25 -21.12
C ILE A 130 35.16 46.01 -22.03
N ARG A 131 34.23 45.09 -21.70
CA ARG A 131 34.01 43.87 -22.49
C ARG A 131 33.54 44.17 -23.90
N ARG A 132 32.59 45.08 -24.08
CA ARG A 132 32.13 45.49 -25.42
C ARG A 132 33.26 46.09 -26.26
N GLU A 133 34.08 46.96 -25.66
CA GLU A 133 35.20 47.56 -26.35
C GLU A 133 36.28 46.54 -26.73
N ALA A 134 36.62 45.63 -25.79
CA ALA A 134 37.57 44.53 -26.02
C ALA A 134 37.06 43.58 -27.10
N ALA A 135 35.76 43.25 -27.10
CA ALA A 135 35.15 42.38 -28.11
C ALA A 135 35.16 43.03 -29.49
N ALA A 136 34.82 44.33 -29.59
CA ALA A 136 34.88 45.07 -30.87
C ALA A 136 36.27 45.03 -31.53
N ARG A 137 37.32 45.05 -30.70
CA ARG A 137 38.70 45.03 -31.21
C ARG A 137 39.23 43.61 -31.52
N ALA A 138 38.91 42.64 -30.67
CA ALA A 138 39.56 41.33 -30.69
C ALA A 138 38.76 40.20 -31.31
N MET A 139 37.41 40.27 -31.34
CA MET A 139 36.55 39.15 -31.74
C MET A 139 36.80 38.66 -33.17
N SER A 140 36.94 39.61 -34.15
CA SER A 140 37.15 39.28 -35.56
C SER A 140 38.55 38.71 -35.85
N THR A 141 39.57 39.15 -35.07
CA THR A 141 40.95 38.76 -35.24
C THR A 141 41.36 37.55 -34.44
N ALA A 142 40.54 37.17 -33.45
CA ALA A 142 40.82 36.02 -32.59
C ALA A 142 40.82 34.71 -33.37
N GLN A 143 41.96 34.01 -33.33
CA GLN A 143 42.14 32.68 -33.92
C GLN A 143 42.08 31.65 -32.81
N VAL A 144 41.23 30.62 -32.94
CA VAL A 144 41.02 29.57 -31.99
C VAL A 144 41.60 28.27 -32.51
N THR A 145 42.48 27.63 -31.75
CA THR A 145 42.95 26.27 -32.01
C THR A 145 42.28 25.34 -30.98
N PRO A 146 41.16 24.74 -31.35
CA PRO A 146 40.39 23.91 -30.40
C PRO A 146 40.99 22.52 -30.25
N ARG A 147 40.83 21.95 -29.06
CA ARG A 147 41.18 20.56 -28.70
C ARG A 147 39.95 19.92 -28.02
N PRO A 148 39.05 19.34 -28.81
CA PRO A 148 37.88 18.67 -28.25
C PRO A 148 38.26 17.37 -27.57
N LEU A 149 37.53 17.04 -26.50
CA LEU A 149 37.66 15.80 -25.74
C LEU A 149 36.24 15.33 -25.35
N LEU A 150 35.91 14.10 -25.69
CA LEU A 150 34.70 13.46 -25.26
C LEU A 150 35.02 12.34 -24.29
N SER A 151 34.41 12.33 -23.13
CA SER A 151 34.67 11.33 -22.10
C SER A 151 33.38 10.85 -21.42
N VAL A 152 33.42 9.64 -20.90
CA VAL A 152 32.37 8.98 -20.14
C VAL A 152 32.91 8.65 -18.75
N LEU A 153 32.27 9.18 -17.73
CA LEU A 153 32.65 8.95 -16.34
C LEU A 153 31.68 7.97 -15.70
N LEU A 154 32.21 6.82 -15.30
CA LEU A 154 31.46 5.76 -14.61
C LEU A 154 31.26 6.10 -13.14
N SER A 155 30.28 5.48 -12.49
CA SER A 155 30.03 5.64 -11.04
C SER A 155 31.19 5.14 -10.16
N SER A 156 32.11 4.37 -10.72
CA SER A 156 33.40 4.00 -10.09
C SER A 156 34.43 5.15 -10.04
N GLY A 157 34.15 6.28 -10.70
CA GLY A 157 35.12 7.38 -10.87
C GLY A 157 36.09 7.20 -12.03
N VAL A 158 36.00 6.11 -12.79
CA VAL A 158 36.84 5.88 -13.97
C VAL A 158 36.31 6.70 -15.15
N SER A 159 37.17 7.56 -15.70
CA SER A 159 36.88 8.32 -16.93
C SER A 159 37.42 7.59 -18.15
N LEU A 160 36.59 7.38 -19.15
CA LEU A 160 36.90 6.68 -20.38
C LEU A 160 36.80 7.66 -21.57
N PRO A 161 37.81 7.77 -22.44
CA PRO A 161 37.65 8.44 -23.71
C PRO A 161 36.55 7.79 -24.54
N ALA A 162 35.77 8.60 -25.25
CA ALA A 162 34.68 8.12 -26.08
C ALA A 162 34.76 8.69 -27.50
N GLU A 163 34.28 7.92 -28.46
CA GLU A 163 34.18 8.29 -29.86
C GLU A 163 32.73 8.25 -30.32
N VAL A 164 32.32 9.17 -31.17
CA VAL A 164 30.98 9.19 -31.76
C VAL A 164 30.94 8.21 -32.94
N VAL A 165 30.09 7.19 -32.84
CA VAL A 165 29.90 6.15 -33.86
C VAL A 165 28.76 6.55 -34.83
N LYS A 166 27.67 7.08 -34.30
CA LYS A 166 26.51 7.55 -35.05
C LYS A 166 25.95 8.80 -34.38
N PHE A 167 25.55 9.77 -35.19
CA PHE A 167 25.08 11.05 -34.71
C PHE A 167 23.80 11.47 -35.44
N SER A 168 22.84 11.94 -34.70
CA SER A 168 21.63 12.56 -35.16
C SER A 168 21.50 13.90 -34.44
N PRO A 169 21.63 15.04 -35.16
CA PRO A 169 21.70 16.36 -34.55
C PRO A 169 20.44 16.71 -33.78
N PRO A 170 20.53 17.65 -32.82
CA PRO A 170 19.36 18.20 -32.17
C PRO A 170 18.47 18.94 -33.17
N PRO A 171 17.15 19.07 -32.88
CA PRO A 171 16.26 19.91 -33.65
C PRO A 171 16.78 21.36 -33.71
N GLY A 172 16.90 21.92 -34.91
CA GLY A 172 17.31 23.30 -35.15
C GLY A 172 16.29 24.04 -36.00
N PHE A 173 16.11 25.33 -35.71
CA PHE A 173 15.22 26.22 -36.49
C PHE A 173 15.98 27.46 -36.94
N ASP A 174 15.68 27.94 -38.14
CA ASP A 174 16.20 29.21 -38.64
C ASP A 174 15.52 30.41 -37.96
N ALA A 175 15.95 31.60 -38.30
CA ALA A 175 15.39 32.86 -37.77
C ALA A 175 13.89 33.03 -38.08
N ASN A 176 13.33 32.29 -39.02
CA ASN A 176 11.93 32.32 -39.43
C ASN A 176 11.12 31.17 -38.79
N GLY A 177 11.73 30.38 -37.90
CA GLY A 177 11.09 29.24 -37.24
C GLY A 177 10.92 28.01 -38.14
N LYS A 178 11.63 27.92 -39.29
CA LYS A 178 11.64 26.73 -40.14
C LYS A 178 12.73 25.77 -39.71
N PRO A 179 12.48 24.45 -39.76
CA PRO A 179 13.52 23.45 -39.47
C PRO A 179 14.73 23.66 -40.39
N VAL A 180 15.92 23.64 -39.85
CA VAL A 180 17.17 23.66 -40.62
C VAL A 180 17.36 22.35 -41.39
N ALA A 181 18.17 22.36 -42.46
CA ALA A 181 18.40 21.17 -43.28
C ALA A 181 19.00 19.97 -42.50
N ASP A 182 19.72 20.25 -41.40
CA ASP A 182 20.33 19.24 -40.52
C ASP A 182 19.47 18.94 -39.28
N PHE A 183 18.16 18.77 -39.47
CA PHE A 183 17.21 18.44 -38.41
C PHE A 183 17.25 16.94 -38.10
N GLY A 184 17.61 16.58 -36.89
CA GLY A 184 17.75 15.20 -36.48
C GLY A 184 16.86 14.80 -35.27
N ARG A 185 17.20 13.67 -34.66
CA ARG A 185 16.45 13.10 -33.53
C ARG A 185 17.11 13.39 -32.16
N ASP A 186 18.16 14.19 -32.13
CA ASP A 186 18.94 14.50 -30.93
C ASP A 186 19.47 13.27 -30.23
N LEU A 187 20.09 12.34 -30.93
CA LEU A 187 20.70 11.13 -30.43
C LEU A 187 22.16 10.99 -30.86
N ALA A 188 22.99 10.47 -29.99
CA ALA A 188 24.35 10.06 -30.28
C ALA A 188 24.65 8.68 -29.76
N LEU A 189 25.27 7.85 -30.61
CA LEU A 189 25.84 6.56 -30.22
C LEU A 189 27.34 6.77 -30.02
N LEU A 190 27.80 6.49 -28.82
CA LEU A 190 29.19 6.57 -28.45
C LEU A 190 29.78 5.17 -28.29
N ARG A 191 31.10 5.08 -28.46
CA ARG A 191 31.89 3.89 -28.15
C ARG A 191 33.03 4.28 -27.23
N VAL A 192 33.15 3.56 -26.15
CA VAL A 192 34.35 3.57 -25.27
C VAL A 192 35.21 2.35 -25.56
N ARG A 193 36.36 2.23 -24.89
CA ARG A 193 37.22 1.03 -25.02
C ARG A 193 36.43 -0.24 -24.81
N GLU A 194 36.85 -1.31 -25.48
CA GLU A 194 36.20 -2.63 -25.33
C GLU A 194 36.31 -3.14 -23.89
N GLY A 195 35.22 -3.74 -23.37
CA GLY A 195 35.13 -4.21 -22.01
C GLY A 195 33.82 -4.99 -21.78
N ILE A 196 33.53 -5.26 -20.52
CA ILE A 196 32.25 -5.88 -20.13
C ILE A 196 31.48 -4.86 -19.30
N TYR A 197 30.49 -4.23 -19.90
CA TYR A 197 29.70 -3.16 -19.28
C TYR A 197 28.29 -3.62 -18.93
N PRO A 198 27.63 -3.03 -17.90
CA PRO A 198 26.19 -3.14 -17.73
C PRO A 198 25.46 -2.56 -18.95
N ALA A 199 24.24 -3.02 -19.23
CA ALA A 199 23.46 -2.49 -20.34
C ALA A 199 21.95 -2.46 -20.01
N ILE A 200 21.24 -1.41 -20.46
CA ILE A 200 19.79 -1.33 -20.35
C ILE A 200 19.15 -1.97 -21.57
N ARG A 201 18.14 -2.81 -21.36
CA ARG A 201 17.38 -3.43 -22.43
C ARG A 201 16.32 -2.47 -22.97
N LEU A 202 16.12 -2.47 -24.29
CA LEU A 202 15.08 -1.68 -24.94
C LEU A 202 13.70 -2.30 -24.68
N GLY A 203 12.73 -1.48 -24.30
CA GLY A 203 11.35 -1.92 -24.17
C GLY A 203 10.74 -2.28 -25.53
N ASP A 204 9.85 -3.27 -25.53
CA ASP A 204 9.17 -3.75 -26.75
C ASP A 204 7.78 -3.14 -26.92
N ARG A 205 7.20 -2.60 -25.87
CA ARG A 205 5.89 -1.96 -25.88
C ARG A 205 6.01 -0.43 -25.90
N ASP A 206 5.07 0.23 -26.56
CA ASP A 206 4.90 1.67 -26.42
C ASP A 206 4.35 1.99 -25.01
N ALA A 207 4.88 3.03 -24.40
CA ALA A 207 4.38 3.54 -23.12
C ALA A 207 2.96 4.08 -23.30
N ARG A 208 2.14 4.04 -22.25
CA ARG A 208 0.77 4.54 -22.22
C ARG A 208 0.65 5.69 -21.23
N ILE A 209 -0.32 6.58 -21.43
CA ILE A 209 -0.62 7.64 -20.46
C ILE A 209 -0.93 6.99 -19.10
N GLY A 210 -0.26 7.48 -18.06
CA GLY A 210 -0.35 6.94 -16.70
C GLY A 210 0.65 5.82 -16.40
N ASP A 211 1.38 5.27 -17.37
CA ASP A 211 2.46 4.33 -17.07
C ASP A 211 3.54 5.02 -16.22
N PRO A 212 4.01 4.40 -15.12
CA PRO A 212 5.09 4.94 -14.30
C PRO A 212 6.39 5.00 -15.09
N VAL A 213 7.16 6.06 -14.86
CA VAL A 213 8.46 6.27 -15.50
C VAL A 213 9.50 6.75 -14.49
N HIS A 214 10.73 6.32 -14.67
CA HIS A 214 11.88 6.66 -13.84
C HIS A 214 12.99 7.20 -14.71
N ILE A 215 13.35 8.48 -14.50
CA ILE A 215 14.50 9.11 -15.16
C ILE A 215 15.74 8.82 -14.30
N ILE A 216 16.78 8.26 -14.91
CA ILE A 216 18.03 8.00 -14.25
C ILE A 216 19.10 8.88 -14.88
N GLY A 217 19.81 9.71 -14.08
CA GLY A 217 20.78 10.62 -14.65
C GLY A 217 21.59 11.42 -13.64
N PHE A 218 22.35 12.38 -14.14
CA PHE A 218 23.28 13.23 -13.39
C PHE A 218 22.82 14.71 -13.45
N PRO A 219 21.88 15.13 -12.60
CA PRO A 219 21.42 16.52 -12.61
C PRO A 219 22.56 17.46 -12.19
N GLY A 220 22.79 18.52 -12.98
CA GLY A 220 23.87 19.48 -12.78
C GLY A 220 23.86 20.14 -11.40
N VAL A 221 22.66 20.34 -10.83
CA VAL A 221 22.50 20.87 -9.46
C VAL A 221 23.09 19.95 -8.39
N VAL A 222 23.15 18.64 -8.63
CA VAL A 222 23.80 17.66 -7.76
C VAL A 222 25.30 17.66 -7.97
N LEU A 223 25.74 17.73 -9.25
CA LEU A 223 27.16 17.74 -9.61
C LEU A 223 27.91 18.97 -9.05
N SER A 224 27.24 20.12 -8.94
CA SER A 224 27.80 21.39 -8.45
C SER A 224 27.48 21.68 -6.98
N HIS A 225 26.86 20.76 -6.23
CA HIS A 225 26.40 21.03 -4.88
C HIS A 225 27.55 21.02 -3.87
N GLU A 226 27.80 22.15 -3.21
CA GLU A 226 28.95 22.35 -2.32
C GLU A 226 28.98 21.42 -1.09
N LEU A 227 27.80 20.96 -0.61
CA LEU A 227 27.70 20.06 0.55
C LEU A 227 27.97 18.59 0.20
N LEU A 228 28.03 18.23 -1.08
CA LEU A 228 28.25 16.84 -1.48
C LEU A 228 29.74 16.57 -1.72
N ASN A 229 30.20 15.42 -1.25
CA ASN A 229 31.55 14.99 -1.60
C ASN A 229 31.59 14.49 -3.06
N LYS A 230 32.78 14.50 -3.66
CA LYS A 230 32.94 14.13 -5.08
C LYS A 230 32.51 12.69 -5.39
N SER A 231 32.58 11.76 -4.44
CA SER A 231 32.14 10.39 -4.67
C SER A 231 30.60 10.28 -4.68
N ALA A 232 29.90 11.07 -3.88
CA ALA A 232 28.44 11.11 -3.90
C ALA A 232 27.88 11.70 -5.21
N THR A 233 28.62 12.60 -5.86
CA THR A 233 28.21 13.16 -7.16
C THR A 233 28.37 12.20 -8.34
N LEU A 234 29.08 11.08 -8.16
CA LEU A 234 29.25 10.04 -9.17
C LEU A 234 28.08 9.06 -9.25
N GLU A 235 27.19 9.08 -8.28
CA GLU A 235 26.02 8.22 -8.28
C GLU A 235 24.86 8.86 -9.04
N ALA A 236 24.29 8.14 -10.02
CA ALA A 236 23.14 8.61 -10.76
C ALA A 236 21.92 8.77 -9.85
N SER A 237 21.23 9.89 -9.99
CA SER A 237 19.97 10.18 -9.30
C SER A 237 18.79 9.56 -10.05
N VAL A 238 17.74 9.18 -9.31
CA VAL A 238 16.49 8.68 -9.87
C VAL A 238 15.38 9.66 -9.53
N THR A 239 14.60 10.07 -10.54
CA THR A 239 13.36 10.83 -10.34
C THR A 239 12.19 10.08 -10.93
N ASN A 240 11.04 10.13 -10.25
CA ASN A 240 9.86 9.36 -10.58
C ASN A 240 8.76 10.27 -11.12
N GLY A 241 7.93 9.72 -12.00
CA GLY A 241 6.74 10.36 -12.54
C GLY A 241 5.93 9.39 -13.39
N ALA A 242 5.11 9.93 -14.29
CA ALA A 242 4.29 9.14 -15.19
C ALA A 242 4.32 9.73 -16.62
N VAL A 243 3.92 8.93 -17.58
CA VAL A 243 3.61 9.42 -18.92
C VAL A 243 2.36 10.31 -18.85
N SER A 244 2.52 11.60 -19.12
CA SER A 244 1.42 12.58 -19.08
C SER A 244 0.79 12.87 -20.45
N GLY A 245 1.43 12.45 -21.55
CA GLY A 245 0.89 12.64 -22.90
C GLY A 245 1.88 12.34 -24.01
N TYR A 246 1.43 12.61 -25.24
CA TYR A 246 2.25 12.52 -26.45
C TYR A 246 2.25 13.87 -27.16
N LYS A 247 3.37 14.22 -27.75
CA LYS A 247 3.55 15.45 -28.56
C LYS A 247 4.26 15.11 -29.83
N GLN A 248 4.14 15.98 -30.80
CA GLN A 248 4.92 15.93 -32.02
C GLN A 248 5.67 17.25 -32.20
N ASP A 249 6.89 17.17 -32.74
CA ASP A 249 7.62 18.34 -33.12
C ASP A 249 7.09 18.93 -34.47
N ALA A 250 7.72 20.00 -34.94
CA ALA A 250 7.30 20.71 -36.14
C ALA A 250 7.41 19.87 -37.43
N ILE A 251 8.11 18.75 -37.43
CA ILE A 251 8.25 17.83 -38.56
C ILE A 251 7.54 16.48 -38.34
N GLY A 252 6.71 16.39 -37.29
CA GLY A 252 5.88 15.19 -37.01
C GLY A 252 6.60 14.07 -36.30
N GLN A 253 7.75 14.30 -35.67
CA GLN A 253 8.41 13.28 -34.82
C GLN A 253 7.75 13.21 -33.45
N ASP A 254 7.46 12.00 -32.98
CA ASP A 254 6.77 11.79 -31.71
C ASP A 254 7.69 11.98 -30.50
N PHE A 255 7.14 12.57 -29.45
CA PHE A 255 7.71 12.64 -28.12
C PHE A 255 6.71 12.13 -27.09
N ILE A 256 7.22 11.46 -26.07
CA ILE A 256 6.49 11.16 -24.86
C ILE A 256 6.68 12.34 -23.90
N GLN A 257 5.59 12.87 -23.36
CA GLN A 257 5.62 13.87 -22.30
C GLN A 257 5.53 13.18 -20.94
N THR A 258 6.34 13.63 -19.96
CA THR A 258 6.32 13.15 -18.59
C THR A 258 6.35 14.30 -17.59
N ASP A 259 5.75 14.08 -16.43
CA ASP A 259 5.80 14.96 -15.27
C ASP A 259 6.95 14.63 -14.30
N ALA A 260 7.72 13.57 -14.57
CA ALA A 260 8.92 13.23 -13.79
C ALA A 260 9.88 14.43 -13.77
N ALA A 261 10.36 14.79 -12.57
CA ALA A 261 11.26 15.93 -12.41
C ALA A 261 12.57 15.71 -13.18
N ALA A 262 12.98 16.72 -13.97
CA ALA A 262 14.23 16.71 -14.71
C ALA A 262 14.96 18.05 -14.56
N ALA A 263 16.28 18.01 -14.69
CA ALA A 263 17.15 19.18 -14.64
C ALA A 263 18.20 19.08 -15.73
N HIS A 264 18.87 20.21 -16.01
CA HIS A 264 20.05 20.22 -16.88
C HIS A 264 21.08 19.17 -16.40
N GLY A 265 21.64 18.40 -17.32
CA GLY A 265 22.52 17.26 -17.01
C GLY A 265 21.82 15.89 -17.03
N ASN A 266 20.49 15.83 -16.89
CA ASN A 266 19.73 14.60 -17.13
C ASN A 266 19.53 14.28 -18.61
N SER A 267 19.77 15.24 -19.52
CA SER A 267 19.66 15.05 -20.98
C SER A 267 20.51 13.87 -21.46
N GLY A 268 19.91 13.01 -22.28
CA GLY A 268 20.51 11.76 -22.75
C GLY A 268 20.32 10.58 -21.80
N GLY A 269 19.78 10.82 -20.59
CA GLY A 269 19.52 9.78 -19.61
C GLY A 269 18.38 8.85 -20.01
N PRO A 270 18.44 7.58 -19.59
CA PRO A 270 17.38 6.63 -19.85
C PRO A 270 16.15 6.94 -19.01
N VAL A 271 15.00 6.78 -19.63
CA VAL A 271 13.69 6.75 -18.97
C VAL A 271 13.22 5.30 -18.99
N VAL A 272 13.11 4.67 -17.84
CA VAL A 272 12.76 3.26 -17.69
C VAL A 272 11.42 3.08 -17.00
N GLY A 273 10.78 1.94 -17.24
CA GLY A 273 9.58 1.51 -16.51
C GLY A 273 9.91 0.73 -15.23
N ASP A 274 8.87 0.29 -14.52
CA ASP A 274 8.96 -0.56 -13.32
C ASP A 274 9.63 -1.93 -13.59
N ASP A 275 9.80 -2.30 -14.87
CA ASP A 275 10.45 -3.52 -15.34
C ASP A 275 11.93 -3.33 -15.73
N ALA A 276 12.50 -2.16 -15.46
CA ALA A 276 13.85 -1.75 -15.88
C ALA A 276 14.05 -1.68 -17.40
N MET A 277 12.98 -1.75 -18.20
CA MET A 277 13.07 -1.64 -19.67
C MET A 277 13.03 -0.18 -20.10
N LEU A 278 13.79 0.15 -21.12
CA LEU A 278 13.82 1.49 -21.68
C LEU A 278 12.46 1.88 -22.29
N ILE A 279 11.88 2.95 -21.80
CA ILE A 279 10.72 3.64 -22.39
C ILE A 279 11.20 4.67 -23.41
N GLY A 280 12.30 5.34 -23.14
CA GLY A 280 12.89 6.33 -24.03
C GLY A 280 14.10 7.04 -23.46
N VAL A 281 14.51 8.11 -24.14
CA VAL A 281 15.67 8.95 -23.77
C VAL A 281 15.19 10.36 -23.49
N LEU A 282 15.50 10.87 -22.31
CA LEU A 282 15.19 12.26 -21.95
C LEU A 282 16.00 13.22 -22.86
N THR A 283 15.32 14.20 -23.50
CA THR A 283 16.02 15.12 -24.41
C THR A 283 15.85 16.59 -24.06
N ALA A 284 14.64 17.04 -23.76
CA ALA A 284 14.36 18.45 -23.55
C ALA A 284 13.54 18.68 -22.30
N THR A 285 13.85 19.77 -21.61
CA THR A 285 13.05 20.34 -20.55
C THR A 285 12.45 21.65 -21.05
N THR A 286 11.21 21.95 -20.70
CA THR A 286 10.57 23.22 -21.08
C THR A 286 11.18 24.35 -20.27
N LEU A 287 11.74 25.36 -20.96
CA LEU A 287 12.18 26.61 -20.36
C LEU A 287 11.04 27.62 -20.34
N SER A 288 10.90 28.38 -19.27
CA SER A 288 9.98 29.52 -19.24
C SER A 288 10.41 30.54 -20.32
N GLY A 289 9.47 31.02 -21.12
CA GLY A 289 9.71 31.97 -22.23
C GLY A 289 10.16 33.37 -21.80
N GLY A 290 10.76 33.51 -20.61
CA GLY A 290 11.30 34.78 -20.11
C GLY A 290 12.82 34.81 -20.11
N SER A 291 13.41 36.00 -19.93
CA SER A 291 14.87 36.22 -19.85
C SER A 291 15.58 35.46 -18.73
N SER A 292 14.86 34.83 -17.84
CA SER A 292 15.40 34.07 -16.70
C SER A 292 15.76 32.61 -17.01
N GLY A 293 15.27 32.03 -18.13
CA GLY A 293 15.58 30.67 -18.54
C GLY A 293 15.21 29.60 -17.50
N ALA A 294 14.24 29.87 -16.59
CA ALA A 294 13.85 28.94 -15.55
C ALA A 294 13.21 27.69 -16.14
N ILE A 295 13.63 26.52 -15.63
CA ILE A 295 13.06 25.23 -16.03
C ILE A 295 11.65 25.11 -15.45
N LEU A 296 10.67 24.85 -16.33
CA LEU A 296 9.31 24.51 -15.93
C LEU A 296 9.25 23.03 -15.59
N GLN A 297 9.06 22.71 -14.31
CA GLN A 297 8.89 21.33 -13.86
C GLN A 297 7.57 20.73 -14.38
N GLY A 298 7.59 19.42 -14.65
CA GLY A 298 6.38 18.69 -15.05
C GLY A 298 6.10 18.69 -16.58
N PHE A 299 6.99 19.25 -17.41
CA PHE A 299 6.85 19.28 -18.87
C PHE A 299 8.15 18.85 -19.54
N ASN A 300 8.50 17.57 -19.37
CA ASN A 300 9.71 17.03 -19.94
C ASN A 300 9.39 16.12 -21.13
N PHE A 301 10.29 16.10 -22.11
CA PHE A 301 10.12 15.36 -23.35
C PHE A 301 11.13 14.22 -23.46
N VAL A 302 10.63 13.08 -23.92
CA VAL A 302 11.36 11.82 -24.02
C VAL A 302 11.26 11.30 -25.44
N ILE A 303 12.38 10.97 -26.04
CA ILE A 303 12.46 10.29 -27.35
C ILE A 303 12.05 8.83 -27.13
N PRO A 304 11.01 8.30 -27.80
CA PRO A 304 10.54 6.95 -27.59
C PRO A 304 11.59 5.87 -27.88
N ALA A 305 11.56 4.76 -27.15
CA ALA A 305 12.45 3.62 -27.35
C ALA A 305 12.44 3.07 -28.79
N ARG A 306 11.27 3.13 -29.48
CA ARG A 306 11.16 2.72 -30.89
C ARG A 306 12.06 3.57 -31.82
N ASP A 307 12.26 4.84 -31.52
CA ASP A 307 13.11 5.72 -32.32
C ASP A 307 14.59 5.49 -31.99
N VAL A 308 14.90 5.13 -30.75
CA VAL A 308 16.24 4.63 -30.38
C VAL A 308 16.56 3.35 -31.15
N LYS A 309 15.60 2.41 -31.26
CA LYS A 309 15.78 1.18 -32.07
C LYS A 309 16.09 1.51 -33.52
N LYS A 310 15.30 2.40 -34.16
CA LYS A 310 15.55 2.87 -35.52
C LYS A 310 16.91 3.56 -35.66
N PHE A 311 17.29 4.37 -34.68
CA PHE A 311 18.59 5.03 -34.68
C PHE A 311 19.76 4.02 -34.62
N LEU A 312 19.59 2.88 -33.98
CA LEU A 312 20.59 1.82 -33.91
C LEU A 312 20.65 0.95 -35.17
N ASP A 313 19.71 1.03 -36.08
CA ASP A 313 19.73 0.25 -37.33
C ASP A 313 20.99 0.51 -38.13
N GLY A 314 21.59 -0.56 -38.64
CA GLY A 314 22.85 -0.53 -39.37
C GLY A 314 24.10 -0.35 -38.52
N THR A 315 24.00 -0.33 -37.21
CA THR A 315 25.13 -0.33 -36.27
C THR A 315 25.47 -1.75 -35.76
N PRO A 316 26.68 -2.00 -35.25
CA PRO A 316 27.04 -3.30 -34.70
C PRO A 316 26.49 -3.55 -33.27
N VAL A 317 25.66 -2.67 -32.75
CA VAL A 317 25.10 -2.74 -31.40
C VAL A 317 24.17 -3.93 -31.23
N ARG A 318 24.25 -4.61 -30.09
CA ARG A 318 23.33 -5.69 -29.66
C ARG A 318 22.64 -5.25 -28.38
N PRO A 319 21.46 -4.62 -28.47
CA PRO A 319 20.83 -4.00 -27.31
C PRO A 319 20.54 -5.01 -26.18
N GLY A 320 20.94 -4.64 -24.97
CA GLY A 320 20.67 -5.41 -23.77
C GLY A 320 21.57 -6.65 -23.55
N GLU A 321 22.41 -7.03 -24.51
CA GLU A 321 23.37 -8.13 -24.33
C GLU A 321 24.52 -7.69 -23.41
N SER A 322 24.60 -8.29 -22.22
CA SER A 322 25.68 -8.04 -21.27
C SER A 322 25.91 -9.22 -20.34
N ARG A 323 27.17 -9.68 -20.30
CA ARG A 323 27.62 -10.69 -19.33
C ARG A 323 27.55 -10.15 -17.90
N PHE A 324 27.82 -8.86 -17.72
CA PHE A 324 27.67 -8.20 -16.43
C PHE A 324 26.23 -8.31 -15.92
N ASN A 325 25.23 -8.02 -16.77
CA ASN A 325 23.82 -8.09 -16.38
C ASN A 325 23.41 -9.47 -15.89
N MET A 326 23.96 -10.55 -16.48
CA MET A 326 23.64 -11.90 -16.02
C MET A 326 24.10 -12.15 -14.58
N ALA A 327 25.34 -11.75 -14.25
CA ALA A 327 25.86 -11.89 -12.89
C ALA A 327 25.17 -10.95 -11.91
N TRP A 328 24.95 -9.70 -12.34
CA TRP A 328 24.30 -8.66 -11.54
C TRP A 328 22.85 -9.03 -11.17
N MET A 329 22.02 -9.40 -12.16
CA MET A 329 20.64 -9.84 -11.94
C MET A 329 20.58 -11.07 -11.04
N ALA A 330 21.40 -12.11 -11.33
CA ALA A 330 21.44 -13.30 -10.47
C ALA A 330 21.90 -12.98 -9.03
N GLY A 331 22.73 -11.97 -8.86
CA GLY A 331 23.15 -11.46 -7.56
C GLY A 331 22.04 -10.76 -6.80
N LEU A 332 21.30 -9.87 -7.47
CA LEU A 332 20.14 -9.18 -6.89
C LEU A 332 19.02 -10.15 -6.56
N ASP A 333 18.63 -11.03 -7.50
CA ASP A 333 17.62 -12.07 -7.27
C ASP A 333 17.96 -12.93 -6.04
N ALA A 334 19.24 -13.25 -5.86
CA ALA A 334 19.67 -14.01 -4.70
C ALA A 334 19.63 -13.17 -3.41
N LEU A 335 19.97 -11.88 -3.47
CA LEU A 335 19.96 -10.95 -2.34
C LEU A 335 18.54 -10.70 -1.83
N PHE A 336 17.59 -10.45 -2.75
CA PHE A 336 16.16 -10.21 -2.43
C PHE A 336 15.44 -11.50 -2.02
N ALA A 337 15.94 -12.66 -2.45
CA ALA A 337 15.44 -13.97 -2.01
C ALA A 337 16.14 -14.52 -0.75
N ASP A 338 16.87 -13.67 -0.01
CA ASP A 338 17.61 -14.03 1.22
C ASP A 338 18.65 -15.15 1.06
N ARG A 339 19.12 -15.39 -0.18
CA ARG A 339 20.15 -16.38 -0.51
C ARG A 339 21.54 -15.73 -0.51
N TYR A 340 21.97 -15.21 0.62
CA TYR A 340 23.13 -14.32 0.75
C TYR A 340 24.46 -14.91 0.26
N ALA A 341 24.71 -16.21 0.45
CA ALA A 341 25.93 -16.84 -0.05
C ALA A 341 25.99 -16.81 -1.59
N THR A 342 24.89 -17.10 -2.27
CA THR A 342 24.76 -17.01 -3.72
C THR A 342 24.87 -15.55 -4.19
N ALA A 343 24.21 -14.63 -3.47
CA ALA A 343 24.28 -13.20 -3.75
C ALA A 343 25.73 -12.69 -3.74
N VAL A 344 26.48 -12.98 -2.68
CA VAL A 344 27.89 -12.60 -2.57
C VAL A 344 28.73 -13.15 -3.73
N ALA A 345 28.53 -14.42 -4.11
CA ALA A 345 29.29 -15.03 -5.21
C ALA A 345 29.00 -14.31 -6.55
N ARG A 346 27.74 -14.05 -6.87
CA ARG A 346 27.33 -13.42 -8.13
C ARG A 346 27.66 -11.92 -8.18
N LEU A 347 27.51 -11.21 -7.06
CA LEU A 347 27.85 -9.79 -6.98
C LEU A 347 29.36 -9.57 -7.06
N ARG A 348 30.19 -10.50 -6.55
CA ARG A 348 31.63 -10.48 -6.76
C ARG A 348 31.99 -10.69 -8.23
N GLU A 349 31.34 -11.64 -8.91
CA GLU A 349 31.54 -11.84 -10.34
C GLU A 349 31.21 -10.56 -11.14
N ALA A 350 30.12 -9.85 -10.80
CA ALA A 350 29.81 -8.57 -11.41
C ALA A 350 30.86 -7.49 -11.10
N ASN A 351 31.34 -7.43 -9.85
CA ASN A 351 32.39 -6.48 -9.45
C ASN A 351 33.75 -6.77 -10.10
N GLU A 352 34.07 -8.02 -10.41
CA GLU A 352 35.28 -8.38 -11.15
C GLU A 352 35.23 -7.90 -12.61
N MET A 353 34.02 -7.92 -13.24
CA MET A 353 33.84 -7.44 -14.60
C MET A 353 33.90 -5.92 -14.71
N GLN A 354 33.34 -5.21 -13.74
CA GLN A 354 33.36 -3.76 -13.61
C GLN A 354 33.66 -3.38 -12.15
N PRO A 355 34.93 -3.18 -11.81
CA PRO A 355 35.34 -2.87 -10.45
C PRO A 355 34.78 -1.52 -9.98
N ASP A 356 34.38 -1.52 -8.71
CA ASP A 356 34.07 -0.32 -7.95
C ASP A 356 32.86 0.49 -8.41
N LEU A 357 31.98 -0.06 -9.25
CA LEU A 357 30.68 0.56 -9.50
C LEU A 357 29.92 0.72 -8.19
N THR A 358 29.44 1.93 -7.90
CA THR A 358 28.87 2.29 -6.60
C THR A 358 27.72 1.37 -6.18
N ASP A 359 26.76 1.10 -7.09
CA ASP A 359 25.62 0.24 -6.81
C ASP A 359 26.05 -1.22 -6.52
N VAL A 360 27.06 -1.73 -7.25
CA VAL A 360 27.59 -3.08 -7.07
C VAL A 360 28.29 -3.21 -5.71
N LYS A 361 29.10 -2.21 -5.33
CA LYS A 361 29.75 -2.17 -4.00
C LYS A 361 28.75 -2.16 -2.87
N HIS A 362 27.68 -1.35 -3.00
CA HIS A 362 26.65 -1.28 -1.98
C HIS A 362 25.90 -2.60 -1.84
N ALA A 363 25.48 -3.21 -2.95
CA ALA A 363 24.78 -4.49 -2.94
C ALA A 363 25.67 -5.63 -2.40
N LEU A 364 26.95 -5.67 -2.81
CA LEU A 364 27.91 -6.65 -2.32
C LEU A 364 28.15 -6.51 -0.80
N ALA A 365 28.38 -5.28 -0.34
CA ALA A 365 28.58 -5.00 1.09
C ALA A 365 27.31 -5.36 1.91
N GLU A 366 26.13 -5.10 1.37
CA GLU A 366 24.88 -5.51 2.00
C GLU A 366 24.75 -7.03 2.07
N ALA A 367 25.02 -7.74 0.96
CA ALA A 367 24.99 -9.20 0.91
C ALA A 367 25.98 -9.83 1.90
N GLU A 368 27.21 -9.31 1.98
CA GLU A 368 28.22 -9.77 2.92
C GLU A 368 27.85 -9.50 4.38
N ARG A 369 27.27 -8.33 4.66
CA ARG A 369 26.75 -8.01 6.00
C ARG A 369 25.63 -8.95 6.41
N LYS A 370 24.66 -9.19 5.51
CA LYS A 370 23.52 -10.10 5.76
C LYS A 370 23.96 -11.56 5.85
N LEU A 371 24.99 -11.96 5.08
CA LEU A 371 25.59 -13.29 5.19
C LEU A 371 26.24 -13.51 6.57
N LYS A 372 26.97 -12.51 7.07
CA LYS A 372 27.63 -12.56 8.39
C LYS A 372 26.64 -12.46 9.55
N ASN A 373 25.62 -11.63 9.41
CA ASN A 373 24.59 -11.37 10.40
C ASN A 373 23.20 -11.49 9.73
N PRO A 374 22.73 -12.71 9.48
CA PRO A 374 21.46 -12.89 8.80
C PRO A 374 20.31 -12.29 9.62
N PRO A 375 19.37 -11.60 8.98
CA PRO A 375 18.18 -11.09 9.67
C PRO A 375 17.39 -12.25 10.28
N PRO A 376 16.73 -12.03 11.43
CA PRO A 376 15.92 -13.06 12.05
C PRO A 376 14.85 -13.51 11.05
N GLN A 377 14.77 -14.84 10.85
CA GLN A 377 13.75 -15.42 9.99
C GLN A 377 12.36 -15.02 10.50
N PRO A 378 11.45 -14.59 9.64
CA PRO A 378 10.10 -14.27 10.06
C PRO A 378 9.47 -15.51 10.69
N PHE A 379 8.84 -15.31 11.86
CA PHE A 379 8.17 -16.42 12.54
C PHE A 379 7.19 -17.08 11.57
N PRO A 380 7.17 -18.42 11.45
CA PRO A 380 6.35 -19.13 10.47
C PRO A 380 4.87 -19.11 10.86
N TRP A 381 4.26 -17.93 10.81
CA TRP A 381 2.85 -17.70 11.18
C TRP A 381 1.88 -18.62 10.45
N ALA A 382 2.20 -19.01 9.23
CA ALA A 382 1.36 -19.95 8.47
C ALA A 382 1.25 -21.31 9.17
N TRP A 383 2.35 -21.83 9.70
CA TRP A 383 2.36 -23.08 10.46
C TRP A 383 1.74 -22.91 11.84
N ALA A 384 1.98 -21.77 12.49
CA ALA A 384 1.35 -21.48 13.78
C ALA A 384 -0.17 -21.34 13.65
N THR A 385 -0.66 -20.61 12.64
CA THR A 385 -2.10 -20.48 12.38
C THR A 385 -2.73 -21.80 11.95
N LEU A 386 -2.05 -22.61 11.14
CA LEU A 386 -2.51 -23.95 10.80
C LEU A 386 -2.62 -24.83 12.08
N GLY A 387 -1.58 -24.82 12.93
CA GLY A 387 -1.58 -25.54 14.20
C GLY A 387 -2.75 -25.14 15.10
N VAL A 388 -2.96 -23.83 15.30
CA VAL A 388 -4.09 -23.29 16.08
C VAL A 388 -5.43 -23.69 15.47
N THR A 389 -5.56 -23.63 14.14
CA THR A 389 -6.80 -23.99 13.43
C THR A 389 -7.12 -25.47 13.59
N VAL A 390 -6.13 -26.34 13.42
CA VAL A 390 -6.30 -27.80 13.60
C VAL A 390 -6.67 -28.13 15.05
N LEU A 391 -6.00 -27.50 16.02
CA LEU A 391 -6.26 -27.69 17.44
C LEU A 391 -7.67 -27.21 17.82
N SER A 392 -8.06 -26.04 17.31
CA SER A 392 -9.40 -25.46 17.51
C SER A 392 -10.49 -26.34 16.89
N ALA A 393 -10.25 -26.84 15.66
CA ALA A 393 -11.16 -27.77 14.99
C ALA A 393 -11.29 -29.10 15.76
N GLY A 394 -10.19 -29.63 16.32
CA GLY A 394 -10.18 -30.82 17.18
C GLY A 394 -10.97 -30.60 18.44
N VAL A 395 -10.76 -29.49 19.14
CA VAL A 395 -11.50 -29.14 20.37
C VAL A 395 -12.98 -28.94 20.04
N TYR A 396 -13.29 -28.18 18.96
CA TYR A 396 -14.68 -27.97 18.53
C TYR A 396 -15.35 -29.30 18.12
N GLY A 397 -14.67 -30.15 17.36
CA GLY A 397 -15.16 -31.50 16.99
C GLY A 397 -15.41 -32.37 18.20
N GLY A 398 -14.52 -32.35 19.19
CA GLY A 398 -14.69 -33.04 20.45
C GLY A 398 -15.89 -32.55 21.25
N MET A 399 -16.05 -31.20 21.35
CA MET A 399 -17.22 -30.60 22.00
C MET A 399 -18.52 -30.93 21.27
N LEU A 400 -18.52 -30.89 19.96
CA LEU A 400 -19.68 -31.23 19.12
C LEU A 400 -20.04 -32.71 19.26
N GLY A 401 -19.04 -33.60 19.19
CA GLY A 401 -19.21 -35.01 19.39
C GLY A 401 -19.80 -35.33 20.75
N ARG A 402 -19.26 -34.72 21.83
CA ARG A 402 -19.79 -34.83 23.20
C ARG A 402 -21.22 -34.31 23.31
N ARG A 403 -21.53 -33.19 22.64
CA ARG A 403 -22.89 -32.61 22.60
C ARG A 403 -23.86 -33.52 21.88
N LEU A 404 -23.48 -34.07 20.72
CA LEU A 404 -24.31 -35.02 19.95
C LEU A 404 -24.54 -36.32 20.72
N TRP A 405 -23.46 -36.84 21.36
CA TRP A 405 -23.55 -38.05 22.18
C TRP A 405 -24.47 -37.84 23.38
N LYS A 406 -24.37 -36.71 24.09
CA LYS A 406 -25.22 -36.33 25.24
C LYS A 406 -26.68 -36.11 24.81
N ASN A 407 -26.92 -35.59 23.61
CA ASN A 407 -28.27 -35.29 23.10
C ASN A 407 -28.98 -36.50 22.47
N ARG A 408 -28.31 -37.62 22.24
CA ARG A 408 -28.90 -38.76 21.50
C ARG A 408 -30.14 -39.37 22.17
N TYR A 409 -30.27 -39.19 23.48
CA TYR A 409 -31.39 -39.67 24.25
C TYR A 409 -32.34 -38.56 24.71
N ARG A 410 -32.13 -37.33 24.23
CA ARG A 410 -32.99 -36.18 24.53
C ARG A 410 -34.05 -35.97 23.45
N ILE A 411 -35.24 -35.56 23.87
CA ILE A 411 -36.36 -35.22 22.99
C ILE A 411 -36.78 -33.77 23.29
N VAL A 412 -37.03 -32.95 22.27
CA VAL A 412 -37.54 -31.60 22.50
C VAL A 412 -39.05 -31.61 22.67
N PRO A 413 -39.64 -30.60 23.37
CA PRO A 413 -41.08 -30.54 23.60
C PRO A 413 -41.94 -30.70 22.35
N ALA A 414 -41.55 -30.05 21.23
CA ALA A 414 -42.27 -30.16 19.96
C ALA A 414 -42.32 -31.61 19.41
N GLN A 415 -41.29 -32.40 19.62
CA GLN A 415 -41.25 -33.81 19.18
C GLN A 415 -42.13 -34.70 20.08
N VAL A 416 -42.33 -34.33 21.35
CA VAL A 416 -43.28 -35.05 22.25
C VAL A 416 -44.72 -34.77 21.78
N ILE A 417 -45.05 -33.52 21.45
CA ILE A 417 -46.35 -33.14 20.88
C ILE A 417 -46.58 -33.87 19.56
N GLY A 418 -45.61 -33.82 18.62
CA GLY A 418 -45.73 -34.55 17.35
C GLY A 418 -45.86 -36.07 17.52
N ALA A 419 -45.32 -36.65 18.60
CA ALA A 419 -45.55 -38.06 18.91
C ALA A 419 -47.00 -38.32 19.41
N ILE A 420 -47.57 -37.40 20.20
CA ILE A 420 -48.94 -37.46 20.66
C ILE A 420 -49.92 -37.31 19.47
N GLU A 421 -49.70 -36.33 18.61
CA GLU A 421 -50.50 -36.09 17.41
C GLU A 421 -50.44 -37.27 16.42
N ALA A 422 -49.31 -37.96 16.36
CA ALA A 422 -49.12 -39.18 15.55
C ALA A 422 -49.75 -40.45 16.19
N GLY A 423 -50.53 -40.31 17.25
CA GLY A 423 -51.20 -41.42 17.91
C GLY A 423 -50.25 -42.30 18.78
N ARG A 424 -48.99 -41.91 18.93
CA ARG A 424 -48.09 -42.56 19.87
C ARG A 424 -48.40 -42.03 21.26
N ASN A 425 -48.90 -42.87 22.15
CA ASN A 425 -49.24 -42.45 23.49
C ASN A 425 -47.99 -42.45 24.41
N PRO A 426 -47.16 -41.37 24.43
CA PRO A 426 -45.92 -41.33 25.24
C PRO A 426 -46.29 -41.31 26.72
N LYS A 427 -45.55 -42.11 27.50
CA LYS A 427 -45.70 -42.10 28.97
C LYS A 427 -44.85 -40.97 29.52
N LEU A 428 -45.45 -39.90 30.03
CA LEU A 428 -44.73 -38.79 30.67
C LEU A 428 -44.44 -39.13 32.13
N VAL A 429 -43.19 -39.01 32.54
CA VAL A 429 -42.72 -39.43 33.87
C VAL A 429 -42.02 -38.27 34.56
N ASP A 430 -42.55 -37.82 35.66
CA ASP A 430 -42.00 -36.80 36.54
C ASP A 430 -41.07 -37.44 37.57
N VAL A 431 -39.82 -37.10 37.53
CA VAL A 431 -38.80 -37.64 38.45
C VAL A 431 -38.19 -36.54 39.34
N ARG A 432 -38.96 -35.51 39.62
CA ARG A 432 -38.59 -34.50 40.61
C ARG A 432 -38.55 -35.10 42.00
N THR A 433 -37.69 -34.52 42.85
CA THR A 433 -37.72 -34.89 44.29
C THR A 433 -39.11 -34.68 44.87
N LYS A 434 -39.40 -35.31 46.00
CA LYS A 434 -40.69 -35.13 46.64
C LYS A 434 -40.97 -33.67 46.97
N THR A 435 -39.97 -32.95 47.47
CA THR A 435 -40.05 -31.53 47.79
C THR A 435 -40.34 -30.69 46.55
N ASP A 436 -39.56 -30.84 45.45
CA ASP A 436 -39.74 -30.07 44.20
C ASP A 436 -41.10 -30.35 43.54
N PHE A 437 -41.58 -31.59 43.69
CA PHE A 437 -42.89 -31.96 43.15
C PHE A 437 -44.05 -31.35 43.97
N GLU A 438 -43.93 -31.28 45.27
CA GLU A 438 -44.94 -30.73 46.17
C GLU A 438 -44.98 -29.20 46.15
N THR A 439 -43.81 -28.55 46.01
CA THR A 439 -43.72 -27.08 45.99
C THR A 439 -44.02 -26.46 44.63
N SER A 440 -43.86 -27.20 43.54
CA SER A 440 -44.13 -26.66 42.19
C SER A 440 -45.62 -26.88 41.79
N PRO A 441 -46.31 -25.81 41.45
CA PRO A 441 -47.72 -25.90 41.03
C PRO A 441 -47.93 -26.52 39.63
N LEU A 442 -46.87 -26.58 38.82
CA LEU A 442 -46.94 -26.97 37.41
C LEU A 442 -46.42 -28.40 37.18
N ARG A 443 -47.12 -29.14 36.30
CA ARG A 443 -46.71 -30.46 35.81
C ARG A 443 -47.15 -30.67 34.35
N LEU A 444 -46.49 -31.60 33.64
CA LEU A 444 -46.96 -31.98 32.31
C LEU A 444 -48.29 -32.73 32.39
N PRO A 445 -49.24 -32.50 31.45
CA PRO A 445 -50.54 -33.16 31.45
C PRO A 445 -50.41 -34.67 31.39
N GLY A 446 -51.08 -35.39 32.31
CA GLY A 446 -51.07 -36.84 32.39
C GLY A 446 -49.74 -37.45 32.86
N ALA A 447 -48.82 -36.63 33.35
CA ALA A 447 -47.54 -37.13 33.88
C ALA A 447 -47.70 -37.93 35.18
N VAL A 448 -47.03 -39.06 35.25
CA VAL A 448 -47.01 -39.92 36.46
C VAL A 448 -45.68 -39.63 37.19
N ARG A 449 -45.79 -39.36 38.49
CA ARG A 449 -44.62 -39.20 39.31
C ARG A 449 -43.98 -40.56 39.64
N LEU A 450 -42.70 -40.68 39.47
CA LEU A 450 -41.85 -41.76 40.02
C LEU A 450 -40.86 -41.19 41.00
N ASP A 451 -40.68 -41.86 42.13
CA ASP A 451 -39.61 -41.51 43.07
C ASP A 451 -38.25 -41.82 42.46
N PRO A 452 -37.39 -40.83 42.19
CA PRO A 452 -36.10 -41.05 41.55
C PRO A 452 -35.20 -41.98 42.37
N ASP A 453 -35.21 -41.85 43.70
CA ASP A 453 -34.37 -42.68 44.59
C ASP A 453 -34.85 -44.13 44.57
N ALA A 454 -36.14 -44.37 44.57
CA ALA A 454 -36.71 -45.71 44.47
C ALA A 454 -36.40 -46.37 43.10
N VAL A 455 -36.42 -45.61 42.03
CA VAL A 455 -36.02 -46.11 40.71
C VAL A 455 -34.53 -46.46 40.70
N LEU A 456 -33.68 -45.58 41.22
CA LEU A 456 -32.22 -45.81 41.27
C LEU A 456 -31.83 -46.96 42.18
N ALA A 457 -32.56 -47.15 43.27
CA ALA A 457 -32.38 -48.31 44.24
C ALA A 457 -32.89 -49.65 43.68
N GLY A 458 -33.46 -49.66 42.46
CA GLY A 458 -33.88 -50.91 41.83
C GLY A 458 -35.21 -51.49 42.34
N ARG A 459 -36.05 -50.71 43.04
CA ARG A 459 -37.30 -51.20 43.55
C ARG A 459 -38.31 -51.58 42.48
N PRO A 460 -38.93 -52.75 42.50
CA PRO A 460 -39.87 -53.19 41.45
C PRO A 460 -41.13 -52.31 41.33
N ASP A 461 -41.58 -51.75 42.45
CA ASP A 461 -42.76 -50.88 42.56
C ASP A 461 -42.53 -49.47 41.98
N ALA A 462 -41.29 -49.14 41.66
CA ALA A 462 -40.89 -47.88 41.14
C ALA A 462 -40.67 -47.90 39.60
N GLU A 463 -41.30 -48.83 38.87
CA GLU A 463 -41.32 -48.86 37.41
C GLU A 463 -42.55 -48.12 36.84
N PRO A 464 -42.37 -47.42 35.71
CA PRO A 464 -43.55 -46.86 35.02
C PRO A 464 -44.43 -47.99 34.46
N ARG A 465 -45.74 -47.90 34.65
CA ARG A 465 -46.70 -48.80 34.01
C ARG A 465 -46.76 -48.49 32.53
N ALA A 466 -45.86 -49.08 31.77
CA ALA A 466 -45.65 -48.86 30.33
C ALA A 466 -45.17 -50.16 29.69
N GLU A 467 -45.45 -50.34 28.40
CA GLU A 467 -44.87 -51.43 27.61
C GLU A 467 -43.36 -51.18 27.37
N ARG A 468 -42.58 -52.25 27.15
CA ARG A 468 -41.12 -52.17 27.08
C ARG A 468 -40.62 -51.36 25.86
N ASP A 469 -41.42 -51.23 24.81
CA ASP A 469 -41.17 -50.45 23.58
C ASP A 469 -41.88 -49.11 23.54
N GLN A 470 -42.79 -48.85 24.48
CA GLN A 470 -43.52 -47.57 24.58
C GLN A 470 -42.55 -46.41 24.79
N LEU A 471 -42.83 -45.28 24.15
CA LEU A 471 -42.05 -44.03 24.35
C LEU A 471 -42.29 -43.51 25.78
N ILE A 472 -41.26 -43.51 26.58
CA ILE A 472 -41.25 -42.92 27.94
C ILE A 472 -40.46 -41.62 27.88
N VAL A 473 -41.04 -40.51 28.29
CA VAL A 473 -40.41 -39.19 28.35
C VAL A 473 -40.27 -38.81 29.84
N VAL A 474 -39.03 -38.77 30.27
CA VAL A 474 -38.63 -38.47 31.66
C VAL A 474 -38.27 -37.00 31.78
N TYR A 475 -38.76 -36.29 32.78
CA TYR A 475 -38.42 -34.91 33.04
C TYR A 475 -38.25 -34.60 34.52
N ASP A 476 -37.43 -33.56 34.77
CA ASP A 476 -37.20 -32.99 36.10
C ASP A 476 -37.10 -31.45 36.01
N THR A 477 -36.64 -30.82 37.10
CA THR A 477 -36.34 -29.37 37.17
C THR A 477 -34.87 -29.10 37.48
N THR A 478 -34.04 -30.15 37.56
CA THR A 478 -32.63 -30.01 37.92
C THR A 478 -31.81 -29.39 36.76
N PRO A 479 -30.74 -28.67 37.05
CA PRO A 479 -29.84 -28.17 36.00
C PRO A 479 -29.34 -29.31 35.11
N HIS A 480 -29.43 -29.15 33.80
CA HIS A 480 -29.02 -30.12 32.79
C HIS A 480 -29.75 -31.49 32.85
N GLU A 481 -30.95 -31.54 33.41
CA GLU A 481 -31.80 -32.73 33.55
C GLU A 481 -31.05 -33.92 34.25
N ALA A 482 -30.27 -33.61 35.28
CA ALA A 482 -29.37 -34.57 35.90
C ALA A 482 -30.12 -35.77 36.53
N THR A 483 -31.25 -35.54 37.19
CA THR A 483 -32.07 -36.59 37.78
C THR A 483 -32.78 -37.43 36.72
N ALA A 484 -33.33 -36.77 35.70
CA ALA A 484 -33.97 -37.42 34.55
C ALA A 484 -32.96 -38.28 33.77
N GLU A 485 -31.68 -37.84 33.64
CA GLU A 485 -30.62 -38.57 32.96
C GLU A 485 -30.29 -39.89 33.72
N LYS A 486 -30.10 -39.83 35.05
CA LYS A 486 -29.84 -41.03 35.88
C LYS A 486 -31.01 -42.00 35.83
N VAL A 487 -32.24 -41.53 36.04
CA VAL A 487 -33.44 -42.37 35.99
C VAL A 487 -33.66 -42.97 34.61
N SER A 488 -33.47 -42.18 33.53
CA SER A 488 -33.58 -42.68 32.16
C SER A 488 -32.57 -43.80 31.85
N HIS A 489 -31.35 -43.69 32.41
CA HIS A 489 -30.34 -44.72 32.28
C HIS A 489 -30.74 -46.00 33.02
N ALA A 490 -31.27 -45.89 34.25
CA ALA A 490 -31.75 -47.00 35.05
C ALA A 490 -32.94 -47.71 34.38
N LEU A 491 -33.89 -46.99 33.82
CA LEU A 491 -35.03 -47.57 33.09
C LEU A 491 -34.59 -48.31 31.83
N ARG A 492 -33.63 -47.76 31.06
CA ARG A 492 -33.04 -48.48 29.91
C ARG A 492 -32.33 -49.75 30.31
N ALA A 493 -31.57 -49.73 31.37
CA ALA A 493 -30.92 -50.94 31.93
C ALA A 493 -31.92 -52.03 32.31
N ARG A 494 -33.17 -51.66 32.64
CA ARG A 494 -34.26 -52.57 32.94
C ARG A 494 -35.06 -53.03 31.71
N GLY A 495 -34.59 -52.69 30.51
CA GLY A 495 -35.16 -53.17 29.25
C GLY A 495 -36.22 -52.28 28.61
N PHE A 496 -36.48 -51.07 29.10
CA PHE A 496 -37.32 -50.10 28.40
C PHE A 496 -36.53 -49.51 27.20
N LYS A 497 -36.96 -49.78 25.96
CA LYS A 497 -36.19 -49.48 24.75
C LYS A 497 -36.26 -48.02 24.32
N SER A 498 -37.40 -47.35 24.56
CA SER A 498 -37.72 -46.01 24.06
C SER A 498 -37.77 -44.95 25.16
N VAL A 499 -36.76 -44.90 26.05
CA VAL A 499 -36.68 -43.88 27.09
C VAL A 499 -35.96 -42.65 26.59
N ARG A 500 -36.58 -41.45 26.65
CA ARG A 500 -36.06 -40.15 26.25
C ARG A 500 -36.15 -39.18 27.44
N ILE A 501 -35.22 -38.23 27.48
CA ILE A 501 -35.16 -37.16 28.45
C ILE A 501 -35.75 -35.91 27.82
N LEU A 502 -36.71 -35.26 28.45
CA LEU A 502 -37.29 -34.01 27.97
C LEU A 502 -36.22 -32.90 28.07
N LYS A 503 -35.78 -32.40 26.94
CA LYS A 503 -34.76 -31.34 26.88
C LYS A 503 -35.30 -30.07 27.51
N GLY A 504 -34.58 -29.53 28.51
CA GLY A 504 -34.97 -28.39 29.32
C GLY A 504 -35.95 -28.74 30.44
N GLY A 505 -36.27 -30.02 30.60
CA GLY A 505 -37.20 -30.48 31.68
C GLY A 505 -38.53 -29.78 31.64
N LEU A 506 -39.15 -29.55 32.83
CA LEU A 506 -40.37 -28.78 32.97
C LEU A 506 -40.23 -27.36 32.42
N GLY A 507 -39.08 -26.68 32.66
CA GLY A 507 -38.79 -25.36 32.13
C GLY A 507 -38.79 -25.30 30.59
N GLY A 508 -38.21 -26.31 29.93
CA GLY A 508 -38.23 -26.42 28.45
C GLY A 508 -39.63 -26.56 27.88
N TRP A 509 -40.53 -27.26 28.60
CA TRP A 509 -41.94 -27.41 28.22
C TRP A 509 -42.72 -26.12 28.37
N THR A 510 -42.56 -25.42 29.51
CA THR A 510 -43.24 -24.14 29.77
C THR A 510 -42.74 -23.01 28.86
N ASN A 511 -41.43 -22.95 28.54
CA ASN A 511 -40.86 -22.01 27.58
C ASN A 511 -41.36 -22.24 26.16
N ALA A 512 -41.76 -23.47 25.82
CA ALA A 512 -42.41 -23.78 24.56
C ALA A 512 -43.91 -23.42 24.58
N ARG A 513 -44.42 -22.81 25.65
CA ARG A 513 -45.83 -22.39 25.84
C ARG A 513 -46.83 -23.54 25.67
N LEU A 514 -46.42 -24.76 26.04
CA LEU A 514 -47.26 -25.94 25.95
C LEU A 514 -48.18 -26.09 27.17
N PRO A 515 -49.34 -26.77 27.01
CA PRO A 515 -50.29 -26.98 28.12
C PRO A 515 -49.61 -27.62 29.35
N VAL A 516 -49.95 -27.11 30.53
CA VAL A 516 -49.51 -27.64 31.82
C VAL A 516 -50.72 -27.82 32.72
N GLU A 517 -50.70 -28.82 33.59
CA GLU A 517 -51.64 -28.97 34.69
C GLU A 517 -51.18 -28.08 35.85
N SER A 518 -52.04 -27.16 36.32
CA SER A 518 -51.79 -26.31 37.47
C SER A 518 -52.71 -26.64 38.60
N LYS A 519 -52.17 -26.89 39.79
CA LYS A 519 -52.97 -26.75 41.05
C LYS A 519 -52.95 -25.26 41.39
N SER A 520 -54.07 -24.61 41.22
CA SER A 520 -54.27 -23.17 41.38
C SER A 520 -53.64 -22.62 42.66
N HIS A 521 -52.75 -21.67 42.55
CA HIS A 521 -52.73 -20.33 43.17
C HIS A 521 -51.50 -19.56 42.66
N MET A 522 -51.77 -18.40 42.03
CA MET A 522 -50.77 -17.41 41.61
C MET A 522 -50.15 -16.70 42.81
N PRO A 523 -48.89 -16.18 42.74
CA PRO A 523 -48.74 -14.85 42.20
C PRO A 523 -47.56 -14.68 41.22
N SER A 524 -47.74 -13.72 40.36
CA SER A 524 -46.86 -13.16 39.35
C SER A 524 -45.57 -12.60 39.93
N ILE A 525 -44.41 -12.94 39.34
CA ILE A 525 -43.18 -12.14 39.47
C ILE A 525 -42.74 -11.77 38.05
N GLY A 526 -43.10 -10.51 37.68
CA GLY A 526 -42.56 -9.83 36.52
C GLY A 526 -41.40 -8.94 36.94
N LEU A 527 -40.47 -8.75 35.99
CA LEU A 527 -39.68 -7.52 35.75
C LEU A 527 -38.96 -6.84 36.95
N GLU A 528 -38.08 -7.49 37.69
CA GLU A 528 -37.26 -6.77 38.65
C GLU A 528 -35.72 -6.90 38.49
N ILE A 529 -35.20 -7.40 37.38
CA ILE A 529 -33.76 -7.48 37.18
C ILE A 529 -33.16 -6.14 36.66
N TYR A 530 -33.99 -5.18 36.21
CA TYR A 530 -33.52 -3.89 35.68
C TYR A 530 -33.67 -2.69 36.64
N LYS A 531 -34.28 -2.86 37.80
CA LYS A 531 -34.55 -1.74 38.74
C LYS A 531 -33.48 -1.49 39.80
N ASN A 532 -32.50 -2.35 39.99
CA ASN A 532 -31.47 -2.19 41.03
C ASN A 532 -30.09 -1.80 40.50
N LEU A 533 -30.00 -1.03 39.40
CA LEU A 533 -28.87 -0.20 39.11
C LEU A 533 -29.15 1.19 39.73
N THR A 534 -28.75 1.38 40.96
CA THR A 534 -28.55 2.71 41.54
C THR A 534 -27.48 3.44 40.73
N LEU A 535 -27.93 4.06 39.63
CA LEU A 535 -27.22 5.06 38.84
C LEU A 535 -27.40 6.43 39.54
N GLY A 536 -26.99 6.52 40.83
CA GLY A 536 -26.79 7.78 41.50
C GLY A 536 -25.75 8.58 40.72
N ASP A 537 -26.03 9.84 40.44
CA ASP A 537 -25.15 10.86 39.83
C ASP A 537 -24.89 10.78 38.32
N LEU A 538 -25.79 10.26 37.51
CA LEU A 538 -25.74 10.45 36.06
C LEU A 538 -26.56 11.69 35.67
N GLU A 539 -25.91 12.61 34.93
CA GLU A 539 -26.63 13.74 34.32
C GLU A 539 -27.69 13.23 33.38
N ARG A 540 -28.94 13.65 33.62
CA ARG A 540 -30.09 13.31 32.80
C ARG A 540 -30.64 14.54 32.15
N ARG A 541 -31.03 14.40 30.88
CA ARG A 541 -31.72 15.46 30.12
C ARG A 541 -33.04 14.93 29.57
N THR A 542 -34.10 15.68 29.74
CA THR A 542 -35.45 15.32 29.23
C THR A 542 -35.81 16.24 28.09
N PHE A 543 -36.43 15.66 27.06
CA PHE A 543 -36.94 16.40 25.90
C PHE A 543 -38.36 15.95 25.62
N LYS A 544 -39.22 16.91 25.24
CA LYS A 544 -40.58 16.64 24.80
C LYS A 544 -40.61 16.16 23.36
N ALA A 545 -41.67 15.42 23.00
CA ALA A 545 -41.89 15.00 21.63
C ALA A 545 -41.83 16.18 20.66
N GLY A 546 -40.98 16.08 19.62
CA GLY A 546 -40.72 17.12 18.63
C GLY A 546 -39.54 18.05 18.98
N GLU A 547 -38.98 18.02 20.19
CA GLU A 547 -37.85 18.84 20.55
C GLU A 547 -36.53 18.30 19.91
N ILE A 548 -35.66 19.24 19.53
CA ILE A 548 -34.38 18.95 18.94
C ILE A 548 -33.34 18.71 20.06
N ILE A 549 -32.74 17.53 20.08
CA ILE A 549 -31.72 17.16 21.03
C ILE A 549 -30.38 17.81 20.62
N PHE A 550 -30.03 17.69 19.33
CA PHE A 550 -28.91 18.41 18.70
C PHE A 550 -29.10 18.52 17.19
N LYS A 551 -28.47 19.51 16.56
CA LYS A 551 -28.50 19.77 15.12
C LYS A 551 -27.23 19.29 14.41
N GLU A 552 -27.37 18.93 13.13
CA GLU A 552 -26.22 18.69 12.22
C GLU A 552 -25.28 19.91 12.23
N GLY A 553 -23.97 19.67 12.30
CA GLY A 553 -22.96 20.73 12.37
C GLY A 553 -22.73 21.38 13.73
N ALA A 554 -23.57 21.09 14.74
CA ALA A 554 -23.37 21.61 16.08
C ALA A 554 -22.12 21.00 16.75
N ASP A 555 -21.49 21.74 17.66
CA ASP A 555 -20.40 21.24 18.48
C ASP A 555 -20.88 20.06 19.33
N ALA A 556 -20.18 18.94 19.20
CA ALA A 556 -20.54 17.70 19.88
C ALA A 556 -20.09 17.64 21.34
N LYS A 557 -19.17 18.52 21.79
CA LYS A 557 -18.63 18.62 23.16
C LYS A 557 -18.18 17.30 23.79
N GLY A 558 -17.86 16.27 22.97
CA GLY A 558 -17.53 14.94 23.47
C GLY A 558 -18.66 14.24 24.21
N GLU A 559 -19.92 14.56 23.95
CA GLU A 559 -21.09 14.00 24.60
C GLU A 559 -21.89 13.07 23.66
N ALA A 560 -22.26 11.91 24.15
CA ALA A 560 -23.28 11.03 23.57
C ALA A 560 -24.44 10.86 24.56
N PHE A 561 -25.56 10.38 24.08
CA PHE A 561 -26.76 10.22 24.87
C PHE A 561 -27.29 8.79 24.81
N LEU A 562 -27.40 8.13 25.96
CA LEU A 562 -28.07 6.83 26.08
C LEU A 562 -29.57 7.08 26.32
N ILE A 563 -30.40 6.51 25.49
CA ILE A 563 -31.85 6.64 25.63
C ILE A 563 -32.32 5.78 26.81
N HIS A 564 -32.78 6.43 27.88
CA HIS A 564 -33.30 5.74 29.07
C HIS A 564 -34.78 5.38 28.87
N THR A 565 -35.58 6.33 28.35
CA THR A 565 -36.96 6.11 27.98
C THR A 565 -37.31 6.87 26.71
N GLY A 566 -38.25 6.34 25.92
CA GLY A 566 -38.77 6.97 24.69
C GLY A 566 -38.00 6.62 23.42
N THR A 567 -38.20 7.38 22.36
CA THR A 567 -37.64 7.15 21.03
C THR A 567 -37.08 8.45 20.43
N VAL A 568 -35.96 8.34 19.71
CA VAL A 568 -35.26 9.45 19.02
C VAL A 568 -35.18 9.14 17.54
N GLN A 569 -35.52 10.12 16.70
CA GLN A 569 -35.31 10.09 15.24
C GLN A 569 -33.99 10.81 14.88
N VAL A 570 -33.18 10.17 14.06
CA VAL A 570 -31.97 10.74 13.48
C VAL A 570 -32.26 11.07 12.02
N LYS A 571 -32.12 12.34 11.65
CA LYS A 571 -32.42 12.85 10.32
C LYS A 571 -31.25 13.62 9.75
N ARG A 572 -31.15 13.66 8.43
CA ARG A 572 -30.14 14.45 7.73
C ARG A 572 -30.71 15.05 6.45
N THR A 573 -30.27 16.28 6.14
CA THR A 573 -30.68 16.97 4.93
C THR A 573 -29.67 16.69 3.81
N PHE A 574 -30.13 16.10 2.69
CA PHE A 574 -29.37 15.90 1.47
C PHE A 574 -30.03 16.70 0.36
N ASP A 575 -29.28 17.61 -0.26
CA ASP A 575 -29.76 18.45 -1.38
C ASP A 575 -31.11 19.16 -1.09
N GLY A 576 -31.30 19.63 0.16
CA GLY A 576 -32.50 20.32 0.58
C GLY A 576 -33.67 19.41 0.97
N VAL A 577 -33.52 18.08 0.91
CA VAL A 577 -34.55 17.11 1.32
C VAL A 577 -34.14 16.43 2.63
N GLU A 578 -35.01 16.55 3.64
CA GLU A 578 -34.81 15.88 4.94
C GLU A 578 -35.08 14.37 4.79
N LYS A 579 -34.08 13.55 5.15
CA LYS A 579 -34.17 12.08 5.11
C LYS A 579 -34.03 11.50 6.50
N LEU A 580 -34.95 10.65 6.92
CA LEU A 580 -34.85 9.88 8.15
C LEU A 580 -33.75 8.80 7.98
N LEU A 581 -32.74 8.84 8.81
CA LEU A 581 -31.64 7.87 8.81
C LEU A 581 -31.93 6.67 9.71
N SER A 582 -32.42 6.93 10.92
CA SER A 582 -32.79 5.87 11.88
C SER A 582 -33.78 6.37 12.93
N THR A 583 -34.47 5.41 13.56
CA THR A 583 -35.24 5.62 14.78
C THR A 583 -34.65 4.75 15.88
N LEU A 584 -34.22 5.37 16.97
CA LEU A 584 -33.53 4.75 18.10
C LEU A 584 -34.47 4.70 19.31
N GLY A 585 -34.42 3.60 20.04
CA GLY A 585 -35.27 3.37 21.22
C GLY A 585 -34.49 3.20 22.53
N GLU A 586 -35.19 2.77 23.58
CA GLU A 586 -34.61 2.56 24.90
C GLU A 586 -33.39 1.62 24.88
N GLY A 587 -32.29 2.03 25.55
CA GLY A 587 -31.02 1.31 25.60
C GLY A 587 -30.10 1.52 24.40
N GLU A 588 -30.48 2.35 23.43
CA GLU A 588 -29.64 2.73 22.28
C GLU A 588 -28.93 4.06 22.52
N LEU A 589 -27.77 4.23 21.88
CA LEU A 589 -26.95 5.44 21.94
C LEU A 589 -27.25 6.32 20.72
N VAL A 590 -27.31 7.63 20.94
CA VAL A 590 -27.39 8.65 19.89
C VAL A 590 -26.24 9.65 20.05
N GLY A 591 -25.58 9.98 18.92
CA GLY A 591 -24.45 10.90 18.88
C GLY A 591 -23.13 10.30 19.37
N GLU A 592 -22.99 9.00 19.33
CA GLU A 592 -21.83 8.21 19.79
C GLU A 592 -20.52 8.56 19.11
N LEU A 593 -20.56 9.08 17.88
CA LEU A 593 -19.36 9.51 17.16
C LEU A 593 -18.59 10.61 17.89
N ALA A 594 -19.29 11.39 18.71
CA ALA A 594 -18.68 12.44 19.52
C ALA A 594 -17.73 11.94 20.62
N LEU A 595 -17.88 10.67 21.05
CA LEU A 595 -17.00 10.04 22.03
C LEU A 595 -15.67 9.57 21.45
N PHE A 596 -15.60 9.42 20.11
CA PHE A 596 -14.45 8.81 19.43
C PHE A 596 -13.77 9.75 18.42
N ARG A 597 -14.41 10.89 18.08
CA ARG A 597 -13.88 11.88 17.13
C ARG A 597 -14.28 13.28 17.58
N GLU A 598 -13.33 14.19 17.63
CA GLU A 598 -13.59 15.63 17.75
C GLU A 598 -14.12 16.14 16.40
N ALA A 599 -15.40 15.89 16.13
CA ALA A 599 -16.07 16.31 14.91
C ALA A 599 -17.47 16.83 15.24
N PRO A 600 -17.99 17.79 14.48
CA PRO A 600 -19.36 18.27 14.62
C PRO A 600 -20.38 17.16 14.46
N ARG A 601 -21.60 17.37 14.97
CA ARG A 601 -22.73 16.45 14.83
C ARG A 601 -22.99 16.13 13.35
N SER A 602 -23.09 14.85 13.01
CA SER A 602 -23.23 14.37 11.63
C SER A 602 -24.68 14.36 11.10
N ALA A 603 -25.66 14.58 11.97
CA ALA A 603 -27.09 14.58 11.65
C ALA A 603 -27.88 15.29 12.77
N ASP A 604 -29.14 15.61 12.51
CA ASP A 604 -30.09 16.07 13.52
C ASP A 604 -30.62 14.91 14.35
N ALA A 605 -30.76 15.11 15.67
CA ALA A 605 -31.48 14.18 16.54
C ALA A 605 -32.68 14.87 17.14
N ILE A 606 -33.85 14.27 16.99
CA ILE A 606 -35.15 14.81 17.38
C ILE A 606 -35.88 13.78 18.26
N ALA A 607 -36.42 14.22 19.37
CA ALA A 607 -37.26 13.37 20.21
C ALA A 607 -38.56 13.00 19.48
N ALA A 608 -38.77 11.74 19.17
CA ALA A 608 -39.99 11.27 18.51
C ALA A 608 -41.14 11.10 19.51
N THR A 609 -40.85 10.80 20.75
CA THR A 609 -41.74 10.78 21.92
C THR A 609 -41.13 11.62 23.03
N ASP A 610 -41.78 11.78 24.18
CA ASP A 610 -41.07 12.30 25.38
C ASP A 610 -39.93 11.34 25.70
N VAL A 611 -38.72 11.86 25.80
CA VAL A 611 -37.49 11.07 26.03
C VAL A 611 -36.73 11.53 27.29
N GLU A 612 -36.20 10.58 28.01
CA GLU A 612 -35.18 10.80 29.03
C GLU A 612 -33.83 10.23 28.57
N LEU A 613 -32.80 11.05 28.52
CA LEU A 613 -31.48 10.75 28.03
C LEU A 613 -30.46 10.81 29.18
N ILE A 614 -29.53 9.86 29.21
CA ILE A 614 -28.39 9.87 30.12
C ILE A 614 -27.18 10.35 29.32
N VAL A 615 -26.49 11.40 29.84
CA VAL A 615 -25.32 11.96 29.20
C VAL A 615 -24.10 11.09 29.46
N ILE A 616 -23.40 10.72 28.38
CA ILE A 616 -22.13 9.99 28.42
C ILE A 616 -21.05 10.85 27.78
N ASN A 617 -20.06 11.26 28.56
CA ASN A 617 -18.87 11.95 28.10
C ASN A 617 -17.64 11.00 28.15
N ASN A 618 -16.48 11.46 27.69
CA ASN A 618 -15.25 10.66 27.65
C ASN A 618 -14.83 10.17 29.04
N ASP A 619 -14.87 11.01 30.07
CA ASP A 619 -14.51 10.61 31.44
C ASP A 619 -15.42 9.49 31.95
N ARG A 620 -16.69 9.56 31.61
CA ARG A 620 -17.69 8.57 31.98
C ARG A 620 -17.54 7.28 31.19
N LEU A 621 -17.17 7.39 29.91
CA LEU A 621 -16.84 6.24 29.09
C LEU A 621 -15.63 5.50 29.65
N ASP A 622 -14.57 6.20 30.03
CA ASP A 622 -13.37 5.63 30.64
C ASP A 622 -13.69 4.96 31.99
N TRP A 623 -14.51 5.60 32.80
CA TRP A 623 -14.98 5.01 34.05
C TRP A 623 -15.78 3.72 33.81
N LEU A 624 -16.69 3.69 32.82
CA LEU A 624 -17.46 2.50 32.41
C LEU A 624 -16.54 1.38 31.91
N MET A 625 -15.53 1.73 31.11
CA MET A 625 -14.53 0.78 30.61
C MET A 625 -13.78 0.08 31.75
N GLN A 626 -13.39 0.85 32.78
CA GLN A 626 -12.63 0.34 33.93
C GLN A 626 -13.49 -0.45 34.91
N ASN A 627 -14.70 0.05 35.24
CA ASN A 627 -15.51 -0.47 36.33
C ASN A 627 -16.64 -1.40 35.88
N ARG A 628 -17.03 -1.38 34.62
CA ARG A 628 -18.12 -2.19 34.04
C ARG A 628 -17.75 -2.76 32.65
N PRO A 629 -16.74 -3.62 32.55
CA PRO A 629 -16.20 -4.09 31.26
C PRO A 629 -17.22 -4.87 30.40
N GLN A 630 -18.32 -5.34 31.02
CA GLN A 630 -19.41 -6.00 30.28
C GLN A 630 -20.24 -4.99 29.47
N VAL A 631 -20.51 -3.81 30.04
CA VAL A 631 -21.24 -2.72 29.38
C VAL A 631 -20.39 -2.16 28.23
N ALA A 632 -19.09 -1.96 28.48
CA ALA A 632 -18.14 -1.52 27.46
C ALA A 632 -18.06 -2.50 26.28
N ARG A 633 -17.98 -3.81 26.55
CA ARG A 633 -17.98 -4.84 25.50
C ARG A 633 -19.27 -4.84 24.68
N GLU A 634 -20.42 -4.60 25.30
CA GLU A 634 -21.71 -4.50 24.59
C GLU A 634 -21.77 -3.25 23.72
N MET A 635 -21.24 -2.10 24.18
CA MET A 635 -21.10 -0.88 23.37
C MET A 635 -20.20 -1.13 22.16
N VAL A 636 -19.05 -1.74 22.33
CA VAL A 636 -18.11 -2.08 21.24
C VAL A 636 -18.76 -3.05 20.25
N ARG A 637 -19.51 -4.05 20.74
CA ARG A 637 -20.23 -5.00 19.89
C ARG A 637 -21.26 -4.29 19.00
N ARG A 638 -22.06 -3.40 19.56
CA ARG A 638 -23.08 -2.63 18.81
C ARG A 638 -22.46 -1.67 17.81
N LEU A 639 -21.35 -1.01 18.16
CA LEU A 639 -20.59 -0.18 17.22
C LEU A 639 -20.04 -1.00 16.05
N SER A 640 -19.53 -2.19 16.32
CA SER A 640 -19.05 -3.12 15.28
C SER A 640 -20.19 -3.59 14.36
N GLU A 641 -21.35 -3.91 14.90
CA GLU A 641 -22.56 -4.27 14.14
C GLU A 641 -23.03 -3.12 13.26
N TRP A 642 -22.98 -1.89 13.78
CA TRP A 642 -23.33 -0.67 13.03
C TRP A 642 -22.37 -0.43 11.85
N VAL A 643 -21.05 -0.55 12.05
CA VAL A 643 -20.04 -0.41 10.98
C VAL A 643 -20.30 -1.42 9.86
N VAL A 644 -20.51 -2.69 10.21
CA VAL A 644 -20.79 -3.77 9.23
C VAL A 644 -22.09 -3.51 8.47
N ARG A 645 -23.12 -2.99 9.14
CA ARG A 645 -24.41 -2.65 8.51
C ARG A 645 -24.28 -1.47 7.54
N THR A 646 -23.54 -0.43 7.94
CA THR A 646 -23.30 0.77 7.12
C THR A 646 -22.48 0.46 5.87
N ASP A 647 -21.48 -0.42 5.96
CA ASP A 647 -20.69 -0.88 4.82
C ASP A 647 -21.54 -1.72 3.85
N ARG A 648 -22.46 -2.52 4.37
CA ARG A 648 -23.37 -3.33 3.55
C ARG A 648 -24.41 -2.46 2.81
N GLU A 649 -24.90 -1.39 3.44
CA GLU A 649 -25.82 -0.42 2.83
C GLU A 649 -25.10 0.43 1.76
N ARG A 650 -23.84 0.82 1.97
CA ARG A 650 -23.00 1.49 0.96
C ARG A 650 -22.69 0.59 -0.24
N ALA A 651 -22.44 -0.68 -0.03
CA ALA A 651 -22.22 -1.65 -1.11
C ALA A 651 -23.47 -1.90 -1.96
N LEU A 652 -24.68 -1.70 -1.39
CA LEU A 652 -25.95 -1.83 -2.08
C LEU A 652 -26.40 -0.54 -2.80
N SER A 653 -25.91 0.64 -2.37
CA SER A 653 -26.23 1.93 -3.01
C SER A 653 -25.32 2.27 -4.19
N ASN A 654 -24.23 1.54 -4.38
CA ASN A 654 -23.29 1.68 -5.50
C ASN A 654 -23.52 0.63 -6.61
N ARG A 655 -24.67 -0.03 -6.59
CA ARG A 655 -25.19 -0.84 -7.70
C ARG A 655 -26.49 -0.17 -8.25
#